data_7d20cde38bf9bf323a123898293ecaa0
#
_entry.id   7d20cde38bf9bf323a123898293ecaa0
#
_cell.length_a   1.000
_cell.length_b   1.000
_cell.length_c   1.000
_cell.angle_alpha   90.00
_cell.angle_beta   90.00
_cell.angle_gamma   90.00
#
_symmetry.space_group_name_H-M   'P 1'
#
loop_
_entity.id
_entity.type
_entity.pdbx_description
1 polymer ?
#
loop_
_entity_poly.entity_id
_entity_poly.type
_entity_poly.pdbx_seq_one_letter_code
_entity_poly.pdbx_strand_id
1 'polypeptide(L)'
;DAIKNAALIHKSGGGTGFSFSRLRPKGASVKSTGGVASGPISFMKVFNSATEAVKQGGTRRGANMGILRVDHPDIMEFIGSKRDTTEITNFNISVGITERFMEAVENGEDYDLMDPHTNKAVGKLNAREVFKYIVDMAWSTGEPGIIFLDRINNKSTVPGLGEMESTNPCGEQPLLPYESCNLGSINLVKMIKKGPNGYEVDYDRLGEVVDLSVHFLDNIIDVNKYPLPEIDKMTKNTRKIGLGVMGFADMLYYLDIPYNSQEGVDLAQEIMEFIDIRSKEKSQALAEIRGVFPAYEHSIFKEQGIKMRNATTTTIAPTGTISIIAGASRGVEPLFAISFVRHVMDDDKLLEVHPYFEKIAKERGFYSEELMERIAEEGTIAHIEEVPEDIKRVFVTAHDISPFWHIKMQAAFQKHVDNAVSKTVNFTNEATKEDVENVYRLAYKLGCKGVTIYRDGSRDNQVLSTKKKDIDMKPTESGNIKPRQRPSITQGMTEKVRVGCGNLYITVNYDENGICEVFTNVGRAGGCPSQSEATSRLTSIALRSGMDVKEIIEQLKGIRCHSTLRQRATNKDIKVLSCPDAIGKALEKVMNTCVEIENGSSNEMFLEIEEDKGEENINKENPIKDKEASCPECGHKVDHEGGCMICRNCGFSKCG
;
A
#
# COMPACT_ATOMS: atom_id res chain seq x y z
N ASP A 1 -11.15 -1.87 -22.14
CA ASP A 1 -10.63 -3.24 -21.86
C ASP A 1 -9.55 -3.24 -20.80
N ALA A 2 -8.46 -2.44 -20.90
CA ALA A 2 -7.34 -2.48 -19.94
C ALA A 2 -7.76 -2.29 -18.47
N ILE A 3 -8.65 -1.32 -18.17
CA ILE A 3 -9.19 -1.10 -16.81
C ILE A 3 -10.01 -2.30 -16.34
N LYS A 4 -10.86 -2.87 -17.21
CA LYS A 4 -11.63 -4.09 -16.92
C LYS A 4 -10.69 -5.25 -16.59
N ASN A 5 -9.65 -5.43 -17.39
CA ASN A 5 -8.67 -6.49 -17.21
C ASN A 5 -7.90 -6.32 -15.89
N ALA A 6 -7.45 -5.09 -15.58
CA ALA A 6 -6.83 -4.76 -14.30
C ALA A 6 -7.77 -5.09 -13.11
N ALA A 7 -9.05 -4.71 -13.19
CA ALA A 7 -10.02 -5.00 -12.14
C ALA A 7 -10.22 -6.51 -11.93
N LEU A 8 -10.25 -7.32 -12.99
CA LEU A 8 -10.35 -8.78 -12.90
C LEU A 8 -9.10 -9.40 -12.24
N ILE A 9 -7.90 -8.89 -12.59
CA ILE A 9 -6.64 -9.33 -11.97
C ILE A 9 -6.61 -8.95 -10.49
N HIS A 10 -6.95 -7.71 -10.15
CA HIS A 10 -7.00 -7.26 -8.76
C HIS A 10 -8.02 -8.07 -7.94
N LYS A 11 -9.20 -8.37 -8.52
CA LYS A 11 -10.21 -9.23 -7.88
C LYS A 11 -9.66 -10.62 -7.56
N SER A 12 -8.74 -11.16 -8.35
CA SER A 12 -8.08 -12.44 -8.07
C SER A 12 -6.89 -12.34 -7.10
N GLY A 13 -6.57 -11.12 -6.59
CA GLY A 13 -5.45 -10.87 -5.67
C GLY A 13 -4.11 -10.62 -6.37
N GLY A 14 -4.10 -10.51 -7.71
CA GLY A 14 -2.90 -10.19 -8.50
C GLY A 14 -2.55 -8.71 -8.45
N GLY A 15 -1.25 -8.40 -8.64
CA GLY A 15 -0.76 -7.06 -8.95
C GLY A 15 -0.61 -6.87 -10.46
N THR A 16 -0.61 -5.63 -10.91
CA THR A 16 -0.45 -5.28 -12.34
C THR A 16 0.70 -4.32 -12.55
N GLY A 17 1.27 -4.33 -13.75
CA GLY A 17 2.26 -3.35 -14.18
C GLY A 17 1.95 -2.84 -15.58
N PHE A 18 2.08 -1.55 -15.76
CA PHE A 18 1.77 -0.88 -17.02
C PHE A 18 2.95 -0.06 -17.52
N SER A 19 3.33 -0.25 -18.77
CA SER A 19 4.11 0.75 -19.50
C SER A 19 3.17 1.77 -20.12
N PHE A 20 3.34 3.03 -19.77
CA PHE A 20 2.64 4.15 -20.38
C PHE A 20 3.43 4.78 -21.53
N SER A 21 4.59 4.22 -21.85
CA SER A 21 5.57 4.78 -22.80
C SER A 21 5.07 4.81 -24.24
N ARG A 22 4.09 3.99 -24.59
CA ARG A 22 3.49 3.96 -25.93
C ARG A 22 2.32 4.93 -26.13
N LEU A 23 1.88 5.61 -25.06
CA LEU A 23 0.81 6.59 -25.15
C LEU A 23 1.30 7.89 -25.77
N ARG A 24 0.41 8.56 -26.52
CA ARG A 24 0.72 9.89 -27.05
C ARG A 24 1.00 10.88 -25.94
N PRO A 25 1.98 11.77 -26.13
CA PRO A 25 2.24 12.84 -25.18
C PRO A 25 1.06 13.82 -25.12
N LYS A 26 0.96 14.51 -24.01
CA LYS A 26 -0.02 15.56 -23.76
C LYS A 26 0.05 16.64 -24.83
N GLY A 27 -1.12 17.04 -25.35
CA GLY A 27 -1.21 18.03 -26.42
C GLY A 27 -0.99 17.49 -27.83
N ALA A 28 -0.58 16.22 -28.00
CA ALA A 28 -0.43 15.63 -29.33
C ALA A 28 -1.77 15.51 -30.05
N SER A 29 -1.78 15.80 -31.35
CA SER A 29 -3.00 15.75 -32.18
C SER A 29 -3.53 14.33 -32.34
N VAL A 30 -4.84 14.17 -32.19
CA VAL A 30 -5.56 12.91 -32.42
C VAL A 30 -6.37 13.02 -33.70
N LYS A 31 -5.82 12.53 -34.82
CA LYS A 31 -6.41 12.68 -36.15
C LYS A 31 -7.84 12.12 -36.26
N SER A 32 -8.16 11.04 -35.55
CA SER A 32 -9.47 10.37 -35.60
C SER A 32 -10.62 11.16 -34.98
N THR A 33 -10.31 12.05 -34.01
CA THR A 33 -11.31 12.82 -33.26
C THR A 33 -11.17 14.34 -33.46
N GLY A 34 -10.10 14.81 -34.11
CA GLY A 34 -9.75 16.23 -34.20
C GLY A 34 -9.37 16.90 -32.89
N GLY A 35 -9.21 16.11 -31.82
CA GLY A 35 -8.84 16.58 -30.47
C GLY A 35 -7.34 16.47 -30.17
N VAL A 36 -7.00 16.68 -28.91
CA VAL A 36 -5.64 16.55 -28.37
C VAL A 36 -5.57 15.45 -27.32
N ALA A 37 -4.42 14.78 -27.21
CA ALA A 37 -4.17 13.76 -26.21
C ALA A 37 -3.99 14.40 -24.81
N SER A 38 -4.50 13.72 -23.78
CA SER A 38 -4.37 14.16 -22.39
C SER A 38 -3.07 13.70 -21.70
N GLY A 39 -2.31 12.81 -22.35
CA GLY A 39 -1.04 12.28 -21.86
C GLY A 39 -1.14 11.11 -20.85
N PRO A 40 -0.01 10.44 -20.57
CA PRO A 40 0.07 9.25 -19.71
C PRO A 40 -0.53 9.43 -18.32
N ILE A 41 -0.22 10.54 -17.65
CA ILE A 41 -0.62 10.79 -16.26
C ILE A 41 -2.14 10.84 -16.09
N SER A 42 -2.85 11.40 -17.06
CA SER A 42 -4.32 11.42 -17.06
C SER A 42 -4.91 10.01 -17.08
N PHE A 43 -4.32 9.09 -17.85
CA PHE A 43 -4.75 7.69 -17.86
C PHE A 43 -4.39 6.99 -16.56
N MET A 44 -3.22 7.26 -15.97
CA MET A 44 -2.85 6.73 -14.64
C MET A 44 -3.89 7.09 -13.57
N LYS A 45 -4.40 8.33 -13.58
CA LYS A 45 -5.47 8.77 -12.65
C LYS A 45 -6.77 7.94 -12.83
N VAL A 46 -7.13 7.57 -14.06
CA VAL A 46 -8.30 6.70 -14.31
C VAL A 46 -8.09 5.30 -13.75
N PHE A 47 -6.91 4.68 -13.98
CA PHE A 47 -6.57 3.39 -13.39
C PHE A 47 -6.52 3.45 -11.86
N ASN A 48 -5.98 4.53 -11.30
CA ASN A 48 -5.92 4.73 -9.85
C ASN A 48 -7.31 4.76 -9.23
N SER A 49 -8.24 5.53 -9.81
CA SER A 49 -9.63 5.63 -9.35
C SER A 49 -10.37 4.29 -9.48
N ALA A 50 -10.14 3.55 -10.58
CA ALA A 50 -10.72 2.22 -10.76
C ALA A 50 -10.18 1.22 -9.73
N THR A 51 -8.87 1.27 -9.43
CA THR A 51 -8.24 0.41 -8.41
C THR A 51 -8.75 0.74 -7.01
N GLU A 52 -8.98 2.01 -6.71
CA GLU A 52 -9.56 2.45 -5.44
C GLU A 52 -10.99 1.94 -5.25
N ALA A 53 -11.78 1.94 -6.33
CA ALA A 53 -13.16 1.43 -6.31
C ALA A 53 -13.24 -0.10 -6.16
N VAL A 54 -12.26 -0.84 -6.69
CA VAL A 54 -12.17 -2.31 -6.59
C VAL A 54 -11.45 -2.69 -5.28
N LYS A 55 -11.90 -2.15 -4.14
CA LYS A 55 -11.45 -2.62 -2.83
C LYS A 55 -12.11 -3.96 -2.54
N GLN A 56 -11.33 -5.02 -2.53
CA GLN A 56 -11.82 -6.31 -2.04
C GLN A 56 -12.03 -6.23 -0.53
N GLY A 57 -13.20 -6.63 -0.06
CA GLY A 57 -13.54 -6.70 1.34
C GLY A 57 -12.49 -7.48 2.16
N GLY A 58 -11.46 -6.79 2.60
CA GLY A 58 -10.55 -7.22 3.65
C GLY A 58 -9.32 -8.04 3.28
N THR A 59 -9.13 -8.56 2.05
CA THR A 59 -8.03 -9.51 1.81
C THR A 59 -6.76 -8.92 1.17
N ARG A 60 -6.85 -8.08 0.17
CA ARG A 60 -5.67 -7.42 -0.44
C ARG A 60 -6.08 -6.17 -1.23
N ARG A 61 -5.36 -5.06 -1.04
CA ARG A 61 -5.52 -3.86 -1.86
C ARG A 61 -4.89 -4.09 -3.23
N GLY A 62 -5.57 -3.70 -4.32
CA GLY A 62 -4.98 -3.67 -5.66
C GLY A 62 -3.77 -2.75 -5.70
N ALA A 63 -2.72 -3.17 -6.39
CA ALA A 63 -1.51 -2.38 -6.56
C ALA A 63 -1.07 -2.43 -8.03
N ASN A 64 -0.62 -1.28 -8.53
CA ASN A 64 -0.12 -1.12 -9.89
C ASN A 64 1.33 -0.63 -9.88
N MET A 65 2.09 -1.00 -10.90
CA MET A 65 3.32 -0.32 -11.29
C MET A 65 3.03 0.52 -12.53
N GLY A 66 3.43 1.78 -12.51
CA GLY A 66 3.43 2.67 -13.66
C GLY A 66 4.85 2.97 -14.10
N ILE A 67 5.18 2.69 -15.37
CA ILE A 67 6.50 2.95 -15.92
C ILE A 67 6.38 3.87 -17.12
N LEU A 68 7.24 4.88 -17.15
CA LEU A 68 7.45 5.74 -18.31
C LEU A 68 8.94 5.74 -18.67
N ARG A 69 9.24 5.55 -19.97
CA ARG A 69 10.61 5.67 -20.48
C ARG A 69 11.10 7.10 -20.32
N VAL A 70 12.37 7.23 -20.00
CA VAL A 70 13.01 8.54 -19.76
C VAL A 70 12.98 9.45 -21.00
N ASP A 71 12.94 8.86 -22.20
CA ASP A 71 12.88 9.58 -23.47
C ASP A 71 11.45 9.98 -23.94
N HIS A 72 10.43 9.72 -23.10
CA HIS A 72 9.05 10.16 -23.40
C HIS A 72 8.88 11.67 -23.19
N PRO A 73 8.16 12.41 -24.08
CA PRO A 73 7.99 13.86 -23.95
C PRO A 73 7.38 14.35 -22.63
N ASP A 74 6.53 13.55 -21.99
CA ASP A 74 5.88 13.89 -20.69
C ASP A 74 6.68 13.44 -19.47
N ILE A 75 7.96 13.11 -19.63
CA ILE A 75 8.79 12.53 -18.54
C ILE A 75 8.87 13.44 -17.31
N MET A 76 8.98 14.75 -17.51
CA MET A 76 9.06 15.70 -16.40
C MET A 76 7.77 15.76 -15.58
N GLU A 77 6.60 15.70 -16.25
CA GLU A 77 5.29 15.62 -15.58
C GLU A 77 5.15 14.29 -14.82
N PHE A 78 5.63 13.19 -15.40
CA PHE A 78 5.61 11.87 -14.76
C PHE A 78 6.47 11.80 -13.50
N ILE A 79 7.71 12.29 -13.55
CA ILE A 79 8.63 12.31 -12.38
C ILE A 79 7.99 13.07 -11.22
N GLY A 80 7.33 14.19 -11.48
CA GLY A 80 6.66 15.02 -10.48
C GLY A 80 5.26 14.59 -10.10
N SER A 81 4.70 13.53 -10.69
CA SER A 81 3.28 13.17 -10.57
C SER A 81 2.84 12.74 -9.17
N LYS A 82 3.76 12.33 -8.32
CA LYS A 82 3.52 11.97 -6.90
C LYS A 82 4.12 12.97 -5.90
N ARG A 83 4.38 14.21 -6.33
CA ARG A 83 4.75 15.30 -5.41
C ARG A 83 3.65 15.53 -4.36
N ASP A 84 2.39 15.45 -4.79
CA ASP A 84 1.25 15.30 -3.89
C ASP A 84 1.08 13.81 -3.56
N THR A 85 1.42 13.44 -2.33
CA THR A 85 1.37 12.05 -1.85
C THR A 85 -0.04 11.50 -1.71
N THR A 86 -1.07 12.35 -1.84
CA THR A 86 -2.49 11.95 -1.82
C THR A 86 -3.00 11.51 -3.19
N GLU A 87 -2.30 11.88 -4.27
CA GLU A 87 -2.65 11.48 -5.63
C GLU A 87 -1.97 10.16 -6.04
N ILE A 88 -2.60 9.42 -6.93
CA ILE A 88 -2.07 8.19 -7.57
C ILE A 88 -1.57 7.16 -6.53
N THR A 89 -2.27 7.04 -5.40
CA THR A 89 -1.86 6.24 -4.23
C THR A 89 -1.83 4.73 -4.47
N ASN A 90 -2.50 4.22 -5.50
CA ASN A 90 -2.53 2.80 -5.86
C ASN A 90 -1.46 2.42 -6.91
N PHE A 91 -0.56 3.35 -7.23
CA PHE A 91 0.60 3.10 -8.09
C PHE A 91 1.90 3.24 -7.32
N ASN A 92 2.82 2.33 -7.57
CA ASN A 92 4.25 2.60 -7.51
C ASN A 92 4.66 3.10 -8.90
N ILE A 93 5.55 4.08 -8.96
CA ILE A 93 6.03 4.62 -10.23
C ILE A 93 7.54 4.45 -10.37
N SER A 94 7.99 4.14 -11.58
CA SER A 94 9.40 4.01 -11.90
C SER A 94 9.73 4.62 -13.26
N VAL A 95 10.87 5.28 -13.34
CA VAL A 95 11.40 5.76 -14.63
C VAL A 95 12.17 4.63 -15.29
N GLY A 96 11.80 4.31 -16.53
CA GLY A 96 12.52 3.35 -17.37
C GLY A 96 13.73 4.01 -18.01
N ILE A 97 14.92 3.77 -17.45
CA ILE A 97 16.19 4.37 -17.86
C ILE A 97 16.88 3.49 -18.89
N THR A 98 17.49 4.14 -19.90
CA THR A 98 18.30 3.51 -20.94
C THR A 98 19.80 3.71 -20.67
N GLU A 99 20.65 2.85 -21.23
CA GLU A 99 22.12 3.01 -21.16
C GLU A 99 22.56 4.34 -21.79
N ARG A 100 21.97 4.70 -22.94
CA ARG A 100 22.23 5.99 -23.61
C ARG A 100 21.92 7.19 -22.71
N PHE A 101 20.85 7.13 -21.94
CA PHE A 101 20.54 8.21 -20.98
C PHE A 101 21.60 8.29 -19.88
N MET A 102 22.04 7.15 -19.32
CA MET A 102 23.09 7.16 -18.28
C MET A 102 24.42 7.68 -18.81
N GLU A 103 24.79 7.33 -20.04
CA GLU A 103 25.96 7.90 -20.72
C GLU A 103 25.84 9.43 -20.88
N ALA A 104 24.68 9.94 -21.29
CA ALA A 104 24.42 11.36 -21.40
C ALA A 104 24.46 12.06 -20.02
N VAL A 105 24.01 11.40 -18.95
CA VAL A 105 24.15 11.91 -17.56
C VAL A 105 25.62 12.06 -17.17
N GLU A 106 26.45 11.05 -17.45
CA GLU A 106 27.88 11.11 -17.13
C GLU A 106 28.58 12.23 -17.91
N ASN A 107 28.27 12.39 -19.19
CA ASN A 107 28.88 13.39 -20.07
C ASN A 107 28.28 14.81 -19.89
N GLY A 108 27.07 14.93 -19.31
CA GLY A 108 26.35 16.20 -19.20
C GLY A 108 25.70 16.65 -20.50
N GLU A 109 25.36 15.69 -21.36
CA GLU A 109 24.80 15.90 -22.68
C GLU A 109 23.27 16.00 -22.66
N ASP A 110 22.73 16.58 -23.75
CA ASP A 110 21.31 16.53 -24.04
C ASP A 110 20.93 15.20 -24.69
N TYR A 111 19.71 14.74 -24.42
CA TYR A 111 19.14 13.57 -25.09
C TYR A 111 17.78 13.90 -25.70
N ASP A 112 17.43 13.14 -26.75
CA ASP A 112 16.22 13.35 -27.51
C ASP A 112 14.98 12.81 -26.78
N LEU A 113 13.89 13.59 -26.80
CA LEU A 113 12.56 13.14 -26.44
C LEU A 113 11.86 12.59 -27.66
N MET A 114 11.40 11.33 -27.59
CA MET A 114 10.87 10.58 -28.71
C MET A 114 9.35 10.50 -28.67
N ASP A 115 8.69 10.97 -29.70
CA ASP A 115 7.24 10.72 -29.86
C ASP A 115 7.01 9.23 -30.15
N PRO A 116 6.25 8.51 -29.29
CA PRO A 116 6.10 7.06 -29.41
C PRO A 116 5.28 6.62 -30.64
N HIS A 117 4.54 7.51 -31.28
CA HIS A 117 3.75 7.22 -32.48
C HIS A 117 4.53 7.40 -33.78
N THR A 118 5.39 8.40 -33.80
CA THR A 118 6.14 8.77 -35.03
C THR A 118 7.58 8.28 -35.01
N ASN A 119 8.07 7.85 -33.83
CA ASN A 119 9.47 7.55 -33.55
C ASN A 119 10.44 8.67 -33.97
N LYS A 120 9.99 9.92 -33.85
CA LYS A 120 10.78 11.10 -34.16
C LYS A 120 11.09 11.88 -32.90
N ALA A 121 12.26 12.49 -32.87
CA ALA A 121 12.60 13.45 -31.83
C ALA A 121 11.69 14.69 -31.94
N VAL A 122 11.06 15.05 -30.83
CA VAL A 122 10.15 16.20 -30.72
C VAL A 122 10.64 17.26 -29.74
N GLY A 123 11.73 16.99 -29.05
CA GLY A 123 12.38 17.90 -28.09
C GLY A 123 13.67 17.31 -27.59
N LYS A 124 14.34 18.07 -26.73
CA LYS A 124 15.56 17.67 -26.03
C LYS A 124 15.51 18.14 -24.59
N LEU A 125 16.13 17.37 -23.71
CA LEU A 125 16.38 17.75 -22.32
C LEU A 125 17.83 17.43 -21.95
N ASN A 126 18.39 18.21 -21.01
CA ASN A 126 19.69 17.85 -20.45
C ASN A 126 19.56 16.67 -19.50
N ALA A 127 20.36 15.62 -19.72
CA ALA A 127 20.25 14.36 -18.97
C ALA A 127 20.56 14.53 -17.48
N ARG A 128 21.55 15.39 -17.12
CA ARG A 128 21.87 15.67 -15.70
C ARG A 128 20.72 16.37 -14.97
N GLU A 129 20.05 17.31 -15.63
CA GLU A 129 18.91 18.01 -15.02
C GLU A 129 17.75 17.07 -14.77
N VAL A 130 17.44 16.18 -15.73
CA VAL A 130 16.39 15.19 -15.56
C VAL A 130 16.76 14.18 -14.47
N PHE A 131 17.99 13.69 -14.45
CA PHE A 131 18.46 12.76 -13.43
C PHE A 131 18.42 13.38 -12.03
N LYS A 132 18.86 14.66 -11.90
CA LYS A 132 18.74 15.41 -10.67
C LYS A 132 17.29 15.55 -10.21
N TYR A 133 16.36 15.78 -11.14
CA TYR A 133 14.94 15.88 -10.79
C TYR A 133 14.36 14.55 -10.33
N ILE A 134 14.78 13.40 -10.91
CA ILE A 134 14.44 12.07 -10.41
C ILE A 134 14.94 11.91 -8.97
N VAL A 135 16.19 12.25 -8.71
CA VAL A 135 16.80 12.21 -7.37
C VAL A 135 16.06 13.08 -6.38
N ASP A 136 15.72 14.33 -6.76
CA ASP A 136 15.00 15.29 -5.92
C ASP A 136 13.62 14.75 -5.50
N MET A 137 12.87 14.16 -6.42
CA MET A 137 11.56 13.60 -6.14
C MET A 137 11.67 12.32 -5.30
N ALA A 138 12.58 11.43 -5.64
CA ALA A 138 12.81 10.20 -4.87
C ALA A 138 13.27 10.50 -3.43
N TRP A 139 14.14 11.50 -3.24
CA TRP A 139 14.55 11.96 -1.91
C TRP A 139 13.38 12.51 -1.09
N SER A 140 12.47 13.27 -1.71
CA SER A 140 11.36 13.94 -1.03
C SER A 140 10.19 13.01 -0.73
N THR A 141 9.86 12.06 -1.62
CA THR A 141 8.64 11.21 -1.52
C THR A 141 8.91 9.70 -1.54
N GLY A 142 10.16 9.27 -1.80
CA GLY A 142 10.51 7.86 -2.04
C GLY A 142 10.18 7.36 -3.45
N GLU A 143 9.67 8.23 -4.33
CA GLU A 143 9.30 7.90 -5.73
C GLU A 143 9.64 9.05 -6.68
N PRO A 144 9.98 8.76 -7.96
CA PRO A 144 9.95 7.44 -8.62
C PRO A 144 11.15 6.56 -8.26
N GLY A 145 10.94 5.24 -8.35
CA GLY A 145 12.05 4.30 -8.48
C GLY A 145 12.70 4.37 -9.87
N ILE A 146 13.79 3.63 -10.05
CA ILE A 146 14.46 3.49 -11.35
C ILE A 146 14.49 2.03 -11.75
N ILE A 147 14.21 1.75 -13.04
CA ILE A 147 14.49 0.47 -13.68
C ILE A 147 15.38 0.68 -14.90
N PHE A 148 16.36 -0.21 -15.09
CA PHE A 148 17.31 -0.16 -16.18
C PHE A 148 16.83 -1.08 -17.32
N LEU A 149 16.06 -0.51 -18.26
CA LEU A 149 15.33 -1.25 -19.30
C LEU A 149 16.26 -2.06 -20.20
N ASP A 150 17.38 -1.48 -20.62
CA ASP A 150 18.32 -2.18 -21.50
C ASP A 150 18.94 -3.41 -20.81
N ARG A 151 19.21 -3.30 -19.50
CA ARG A 151 19.73 -4.44 -18.72
C ARG A 151 18.72 -5.56 -18.55
N ILE A 152 17.44 -5.18 -18.35
CA ILE A 152 16.36 -6.15 -18.28
C ILE A 152 16.25 -6.90 -19.60
N ASN A 153 16.28 -6.19 -20.73
CA ASN A 153 16.10 -6.77 -22.05
C ASN A 153 17.35 -7.52 -22.54
N ASN A 154 18.55 -7.01 -22.28
CA ASN A 154 19.81 -7.69 -22.59
C ASN A 154 20.00 -9.01 -21.82
N LYS A 155 19.30 -9.19 -20.70
CA LYS A 155 19.28 -10.43 -19.90
C LYS A 155 18.00 -11.24 -20.09
N SER A 156 17.17 -10.90 -21.09
CA SER A 156 15.96 -11.67 -21.40
C SER A 156 16.32 -13.09 -21.85
N THR A 157 15.64 -14.06 -21.28
CA THR A 157 15.78 -15.47 -21.69
C THR A 157 14.97 -15.80 -22.94
N VAL A 158 14.02 -14.91 -23.32
CA VAL A 158 13.13 -15.06 -24.48
C VAL A 158 13.13 -13.80 -25.36
N PRO A 159 14.29 -13.34 -25.86
CA PRO A 159 14.37 -12.06 -26.60
C PRO A 159 13.54 -12.07 -27.89
N GLY A 160 13.31 -13.23 -28.49
CA GLY A 160 12.49 -13.37 -29.70
C GLY A 160 10.99 -13.10 -29.51
N LEU A 161 10.50 -12.91 -28.26
CA LEU A 161 9.11 -12.58 -27.98
C LEU A 161 8.85 -11.07 -27.85
N GLY A 162 9.90 -10.24 -27.85
CA GLY A 162 9.80 -8.79 -27.74
C GLY A 162 10.44 -8.23 -26.46
N GLU A 163 10.21 -6.94 -26.21
CA GLU A 163 10.81 -6.21 -25.09
C GLU A 163 9.91 -6.16 -23.86
N MET A 164 10.51 -6.30 -22.70
CA MET A 164 9.89 -6.04 -21.41
C MET A 164 9.92 -4.53 -21.13
N GLU A 165 8.76 -3.94 -20.96
CA GLU A 165 8.60 -2.48 -20.73
C GLU A 165 8.08 -2.17 -19.34
N SER A 166 7.67 -3.18 -18.58
CA SER A 166 7.09 -3.01 -17.25
C SER A 166 7.46 -4.15 -16.32
N THR A 167 7.18 -3.93 -15.03
CA THR A 167 7.34 -4.92 -13.97
C THR A 167 6.06 -5.03 -13.15
N ASN A 168 5.98 -6.01 -12.25
CA ASN A 168 4.97 -6.04 -11.19
C ASN A 168 5.16 -4.86 -10.20
N PRO A 169 4.23 -4.63 -9.24
CA PRO A 169 4.29 -3.49 -8.33
C PRO A 169 5.56 -3.36 -7.49
N CYS A 170 6.24 -4.46 -7.19
CA CYS A 170 7.46 -4.46 -6.36
C CYS A 170 8.77 -4.51 -7.18
N GLY A 171 8.67 -4.58 -8.51
CA GLY A 171 9.81 -4.47 -9.42
C GLY A 171 10.63 -5.74 -9.64
N GLU A 172 10.34 -6.85 -8.95
CA GLU A 172 11.11 -8.10 -9.07
C GLU A 172 10.78 -8.95 -10.30
N GLN A 173 9.65 -8.65 -10.98
CA GLN A 173 9.19 -9.39 -12.15
C GLN A 173 9.10 -8.49 -13.39
N PRO A 174 10.18 -8.33 -14.14
CA PRO A 174 10.10 -7.81 -15.50
C PRO A 174 9.37 -8.83 -16.39
N LEU A 175 8.28 -8.41 -17.01
CA LEU A 175 7.41 -9.31 -17.77
C LEU A 175 7.04 -8.71 -19.13
N LEU A 176 6.80 -9.60 -20.09
CA LEU A 176 6.21 -9.28 -21.38
C LEU A 176 4.69 -8.98 -21.21
N PRO A 177 4.06 -8.35 -22.19
CA PRO A 177 2.60 -8.12 -22.15
C PRO A 177 1.80 -9.40 -21.90
N TYR A 178 0.86 -9.36 -20.94
CA TYR A 178 0.03 -10.48 -20.48
C TYR A 178 0.79 -11.67 -19.86
N GLU A 179 2.06 -11.52 -19.63
CA GLU A 179 2.85 -12.53 -18.91
C GLU A 179 2.59 -12.42 -17.41
N SER A 180 2.59 -13.54 -16.70
CA SER A 180 2.56 -13.59 -15.25
C SER A 180 3.56 -14.61 -14.73
N CYS A 181 3.92 -14.47 -13.46
CA CYS A 181 4.85 -15.35 -12.79
C CYS A 181 4.34 -15.68 -11.38
N ASN A 182 4.37 -16.94 -11.01
CA ASN A 182 4.13 -17.38 -9.65
C ASN A 182 5.45 -17.48 -8.88
N LEU A 183 5.40 -17.14 -7.59
CA LEU A 183 6.56 -16.93 -6.75
C LEU A 183 6.65 -17.94 -5.61
N GLY A 184 7.86 -18.31 -5.25
CA GLY A 184 8.19 -19.07 -4.06
C GLY A 184 9.41 -18.46 -3.37
N SER A 185 9.51 -18.60 -2.03
CA SER A 185 10.66 -18.10 -1.28
C SER A 185 11.07 -19.11 -0.21
N ILE A 186 12.31 -19.58 -0.29
CA ILE A 186 12.88 -20.54 0.66
C ILE A 186 13.23 -19.81 1.95
N ASN A 187 12.80 -20.35 3.09
CA ASN A 187 13.22 -19.85 4.40
C ASN A 187 14.64 -20.33 4.72
N LEU A 188 15.63 -19.46 4.54
CA LEU A 188 17.04 -19.78 4.71
C LEU A 188 17.41 -20.17 6.15
N VAL A 189 16.67 -19.72 7.15
CA VAL A 189 16.88 -20.15 8.57
C VAL A 189 16.68 -21.65 8.73
N LYS A 190 15.90 -22.29 7.85
CA LYS A 190 15.70 -23.74 7.86
C LYS A 190 16.75 -24.51 7.03
N MET A 191 17.66 -23.80 6.39
CA MET A 191 18.71 -24.31 5.52
C MET A 191 20.09 -24.20 6.19
N ILE A 192 20.13 -24.19 7.52
CA ILE A 192 21.35 -24.23 8.33
C ILE A 192 21.36 -25.48 9.20
N LYS A 193 22.56 -25.97 9.49
CA LYS A 193 22.80 -27.10 10.41
C LYS A 193 23.90 -26.74 11.40
N LYS A 194 23.97 -27.46 12.52
CA LYS A 194 25.07 -27.34 13.49
C LYS A 194 26.29 -28.08 12.94
N GLY A 195 27.36 -27.34 12.74
CA GLY A 195 28.67 -27.86 12.44
C GLY A 195 29.58 -27.89 13.66
N PRO A 196 30.86 -28.30 13.51
CA PRO A 196 31.83 -28.37 14.60
C PRO A 196 32.15 -27.01 15.25
N ASN A 197 32.11 -25.94 14.46
CA ASN A 197 32.52 -24.58 14.86
C ASN A 197 31.34 -23.60 14.97
N GLY A 198 30.10 -24.07 14.99
CA GLY A 198 28.90 -23.23 15.00
C GLY A 198 27.86 -23.67 13.97
N TYR A 199 27.06 -22.75 13.48
CA TYR A 199 26.12 -23.05 12.40
C TYR A 199 26.81 -22.92 11.03
N GLU A 200 26.37 -23.72 10.07
CA GLU A 200 26.82 -23.70 8.67
C GLU A 200 25.62 -23.89 7.72
N VAL A 201 25.76 -23.49 6.46
CA VAL A 201 24.73 -23.72 5.44
C VAL A 201 24.63 -25.20 5.12
N ASP A 202 23.41 -25.73 5.10
CA ASP A 202 23.10 -27.10 4.69
C ASP A 202 22.72 -27.13 3.19
N TYR A 203 23.73 -27.19 2.33
CA TYR A 203 23.57 -27.21 0.89
C TYR A 203 22.84 -28.45 0.37
N ASP A 204 22.95 -29.60 1.04
CA ASP A 204 22.22 -30.80 0.66
C ASP A 204 20.71 -30.57 0.83
N ARG A 205 20.31 -30.12 2.00
CA ARG A 205 18.90 -29.76 2.28
C ARG A 205 18.42 -28.61 1.39
N LEU A 206 19.23 -27.58 1.17
CA LEU A 206 18.89 -26.48 0.28
C LEU A 206 18.62 -26.99 -1.14
N GLY A 207 19.47 -27.88 -1.66
CA GLY A 207 19.29 -28.47 -2.98
C GLY A 207 17.99 -29.28 -3.12
N GLU A 208 17.66 -30.11 -2.12
CA GLU A 208 16.38 -30.84 -2.10
C GLU A 208 15.18 -29.90 -2.12
N VAL A 209 15.22 -28.83 -1.32
CA VAL A 209 14.13 -27.83 -1.24
C VAL A 209 14.03 -27.05 -2.55
N VAL A 210 15.14 -26.70 -3.21
CA VAL A 210 15.13 -26.07 -4.54
C VAL A 210 14.44 -26.98 -5.56
N ASP A 211 14.79 -28.25 -5.60
CA ASP A 211 14.21 -29.23 -6.54
C ASP A 211 12.69 -29.36 -6.36
N LEU A 212 12.24 -29.47 -5.12
CA LEU A 212 10.82 -29.55 -4.78
C LEU A 212 10.09 -28.26 -5.15
N SER A 213 10.70 -27.11 -4.86
CA SER A 213 10.12 -25.79 -5.13
C SER A 213 9.95 -25.53 -6.62
N VAL A 214 10.95 -25.81 -7.44
CA VAL A 214 10.88 -25.67 -8.91
C VAL A 214 9.76 -26.56 -9.47
N HIS A 215 9.70 -27.83 -9.04
CA HIS A 215 8.66 -28.75 -9.46
C HIS A 215 7.26 -28.27 -9.04
N PHE A 216 7.12 -27.81 -7.81
CA PHE A 216 5.87 -27.27 -7.30
C PHE A 216 5.42 -26.03 -8.09
N LEU A 217 6.31 -25.07 -8.32
CA LEU A 217 6.01 -23.86 -9.07
C LEU A 217 5.65 -24.15 -10.54
N ASP A 218 6.31 -25.11 -11.19
CA ASP A 218 5.94 -25.58 -12.53
C ASP A 218 4.53 -26.18 -12.54
N ASN A 219 4.16 -26.99 -11.54
CA ASN A 219 2.82 -27.56 -11.40
C ASN A 219 1.75 -26.50 -11.21
N ILE A 220 2.04 -25.41 -10.44
CA ILE A 220 1.11 -24.31 -10.22
C ILE A 220 0.68 -23.67 -11.55
N ILE A 221 1.56 -23.56 -12.53
CA ILE A 221 1.22 -23.01 -13.86
C ILE A 221 0.09 -23.79 -14.51
N ASP A 222 0.05 -25.11 -14.34
CA ASP A 222 -0.92 -25.99 -14.99
C ASP A 222 -2.27 -26.03 -14.25
N VAL A 223 -2.26 -25.91 -12.92
CA VAL A 223 -3.47 -26.02 -12.09
C VAL A 223 -4.13 -24.66 -11.82
N ASN A 224 -3.43 -23.56 -12.03
CA ASN A 224 -3.92 -22.22 -11.77
C ASN A 224 -5.05 -21.82 -12.74
N LYS A 225 -5.99 -21.02 -12.23
CA LYS A 225 -7.09 -20.44 -13.02
C LYS A 225 -6.83 -18.96 -13.23
N TYR A 226 -6.38 -18.63 -14.43
CA TYR A 226 -6.06 -17.24 -14.77
C TYR A 226 -7.32 -16.43 -15.07
N PRO A 227 -7.39 -15.17 -14.62
CA PRO A 227 -8.59 -14.33 -14.81
C PRO A 227 -8.83 -13.90 -16.28
N LEU A 228 -7.79 -13.99 -17.13
CA LEU A 228 -7.85 -13.60 -18.54
C LEU A 228 -7.24 -14.71 -19.42
N PRO A 229 -7.88 -15.03 -20.57
CA PRO A 229 -7.34 -16.02 -21.51
C PRO A 229 -5.95 -15.67 -22.06
N GLU A 230 -5.65 -14.38 -22.26
CA GLU A 230 -4.37 -13.90 -22.74
C GLU A 230 -3.26 -14.19 -21.72
N ILE A 231 -3.55 -14.05 -20.43
CA ILE A 231 -2.61 -14.38 -19.36
C ILE A 231 -2.40 -15.90 -19.28
N ASP A 232 -3.47 -16.68 -19.36
CA ASP A 232 -3.36 -18.15 -19.39
C ASP A 232 -2.45 -18.62 -20.52
N LYS A 233 -2.71 -18.11 -21.73
CA LYS A 233 -1.92 -18.43 -22.91
C LYS A 233 -0.45 -18.01 -22.76
N MET A 234 -0.19 -16.77 -22.35
CA MET A 234 1.17 -16.23 -22.28
C MET A 234 1.98 -16.88 -21.17
N THR A 235 1.38 -17.09 -20.00
CA THR A 235 2.04 -17.75 -18.86
C THR A 235 2.41 -19.20 -19.19
N LYS A 236 1.51 -19.95 -19.83
CA LYS A 236 1.80 -21.31 -20.29
C LYS A 236 2.83 -21.36 -21.43
N ASN A 237 2.89 -20.28 -22.23
CA ASN A 237 3.84 -20.19 -23.36
C ASN A 237 5.29 -20.06 -22.89
N THR A 238 5.56 -19.25 -21.86
CA THR A 238 6.92 -19.00 -21.34
C THR A 238 7.23 -19.81 -20.08
N ARG A 239 6.21 -20.24 -19.34
CA ARG A 239 6.34 -21.01 -18.10
C ARG A 239 7.33 -20.40 -17.11
N LYS A 240 7.35 -19.07 -16.97
CA LYS A 240 8.21 -18.39 -16.00
C LYS A 240 7.79 -18.72 -14.58
N ILE A 241 8.75 -19.08 -13.76
CA ILE A 241 8.63 -19.20 -12.31
C ILE A 241 9.66 -18.30 -11.63
N GLY A 242 9.42 -17.94 -10.38
CA GLY A 242 10.29 -17.08 -9.60
C GLY A 242 10.55 -17.66 -8.22
N LEU A 243 11.59 -18.48 -8.10
CA LEU A 243 12.06 -18.99 -6.81
C LEU A 243 13.09 -18.02 -6.22
N GLY A 244 12.88 -17.61 -4.99
CA GLY A 244 13.77 -16.74 -4.23
C GLY A 244 13.94 -17.21 -2.80
N VAL A 245 14.32 -16.28 -1.93
CA VAL A 245 14.62 -16.55 -0.53
C VAL A 245 13.94 -15.57 0.41
N MET A 246 13.80 -15.95 1.67
CA MET A 246 13.48 -15.11 2.82
C MET A 246 14.31 -15.57 4.01
N GLY A 247 14.41 -14.75 5.06
CA GLY A 247 15.19 -15.10 6.25
C GLY A 247 16.70 -14.98 6.06
N PHE A 248 17.17 -14.20 5.08
CA PHE A 248 18.60 -14.05 4.84
C PHE A 248 19.30 -13.33 6.00
N ALA A 249 18.74 -12.23 6.51
CA ALA A 249 19.30 -11.53 7.65
C ALA A 249 19.36 -12.41 8.90
N ASP A 250 18.31 -13.20 9.15
CA ASP A 250 18.29 -14.14 10.26
C ASP A 250 19.38 -15.23 10.10
N MET A 251 19.53 -15.78 8.87
CA MET A 251 20.60 -16.75 8.59
C MET A 251 21.98 -16.17 8.93
N LEU A 252 22.24 -14.92 8.55
CA LEU A 252 23.50 -14.25 8.84
C LEU A 252 23.76 -14.15 10.37
N TYR A 253 22.72 -13.87 11.17
CA TYR A 253 22.84 -13.85 12.62
C TYR A 253 23.23 -15.22 13.21
N TYR A 254 22.63 -16.30 12.70
CA TYR A 254 23.00 -17.65 13.12
C TYR A 254 24.45 -18.02 12.74
N LEU A 255 24.94 -17.48 11.62
CA LEU A 255 26.29 -17.73 11.11
C LEU A 255 27.35 -16.78 11.68
N ASP A 256 26.96 -15.84 12.56
CA ASP A 256 27.83 -14.80 13.13
C ASP A 256 28.47 -13.88 12.08
N ILE A 257 27.74 -13.60 10.99
CA ILE A 257 28.19 -12.78 9.85
C ILE A 257 27.44 -11.46 9.85
N PRO A 258 28.12 -10.29 9.85
CA PRO A 258 27.46 -8.99 9.70
C PRO A 258 26.88 -8.82 8.29
N TYR A 259 25.66 -8.31 8.20
CA TYR A 259 25.03 -7.98 6.91
C TYR A 259 25.87 -6.98 6.09
N ASN A 260 26.44 -5.97 6.74
CA ASN A 260 27.26 -4.91 6.15
C ASN A 260 28.75 -5.29 6.09
N SER A 261 29.04 -6.50 5.61
CA SER A 261 30.39 -7.02 5.45
C SER A 261 30.61 -7.64 4.05
N GLN A 262 31.86 -7.76 3.66
CA GLN A 262 32.19 -8.47 2.42
C GLN A 262 31.83 -9.95 2.51
N GLU A 263 32.02 -10.55 3.67
CA GLU A 263 31.66 -11.95 3.93
C GLU A 263 30.14 -12.18 3.75
N GLY A 264 29.28 -11.27 4.25
CA GLY A 264 27.84 -11.35 4.03
C GLY A 264 27.46 -11.22 2.55
N VAL A 265 28.14 -10.35 1.80
CA VAL A 265 27.94 -10.18 0.35
C VAL A 265 28.40 -11.43 -0.42
N ASP A 266 29.53 -12.01 -0.05
CA ASP A 266 30.07 -13.21 -0.72
C ASP A 266 29.16 -14.42 -0.46
N LEU A 267 28.67 -14.59 0.78
CA LEU A 267 27.70 -15.64 1.10
C LEU A 267 26.37 -15.46 0.35
N ALA A 268 25.90 -14.23 0.22
CA ALA A 268 24.69 -13.93 -0.57
C ALA A 268 24.84 -14.38 -2.03
N GLN A 269 26.01 -14.09 -2.63
CA GLN A 269 26.33 -14.52 -3.98
C GLN A 269 26.42 -16.04 -4.07
N GLU A 270 27.12 -16.69 -3.16
CA GLU A 270 27.28 -18.15 -3.12
C GLU A 270 25.95 -18.89 -3.01
N ILE A 271 25.10 -18.48 -2.07
CA ILE A 271 23.77 -19.09 -1.90
C ILE A 271 22.91 -18.90 -3.14
N MET A 272 22.90 -17.69 -3.71
CA MET A 272 22.05 -17.44 -4.88
C MET A 272 22.58 -18.13 -6.14
N GLU A 273 23.90 -18.23 -6.31
CA GLU A 273 24.53 -19.01 -7.38
C GLU A 273 24.16 -20.49 -7.28
N PHE A 274 24.22 -21.07 -6.08
CA PHE A 274 23.80 -22.45 -5.84
C PHE A 274 22.32 -22.66 -6.20
N ILE A 275 21.42 -21.76 -5.75
CA ILE A 275 19.99 -21.83 -6.07
C ILE A 275 19.75 -21.70 -7.58
N ASP A 276 20.43 -20.77 -8.24
CA ASP A 276 20.30 -20.54 -9.68
C ASP A 276 20.71 -21.76 -10.49
N ILE A 277 21.88 -22.32 -10.23
CA ILE A 277 22.37 -23.52 -10.88
C ILE A 277 21.42 -24.69 -10.66
N ARG A 278 21.08 -24.97 -9.39
CA ARG A 278 20.24 -26.10 -9.03
C ARG A 278 18.83 -26.00 -9.60
N SER A 279 18.24 -24.80 -9.60
CA SER A 279 16.91 -24.56 -10.16
C SER A 279 16.87 -24.78 -11.68
N LYS A 280 17.93 -24.42 -12.39
CA LYS A 280 18.08 -24.66 -13.82
C LYS A 280 18.29 -26.13 -14.14
N GLU A 281 19.12 -26.85 -13.38
CA GLU A 281 19.27 -28.31 -13.49
C GLU A 281 17.93 -29.02 -13.32
N LYS A 282 17.14 -28.60 -12.31
CA LYS A 282 15.80 -29.16 -12.10
C LYS A 282 14.85 -28.85 -13.24
N SER A 283 14.88 -27.62 -13.77
CA SER A 283 14.07 -27.25 -14.94
C SER A 283 14.46 -28.04 -16.19
N GLN A 284 15.76 -28.34 -16.40
CA GLN A 284 16.22 -29.23 -17.47
C GLN A 284 15.70 -30.66 -17.28
N ALA A 285 15.82 -31.21 -16.06
CA ALA A 285 15.29 -32.53 -15.76
C ALA A 285 13.78 -32.63 -15.99
N LEU A 286 13.03 -31.58 -15.66
CA LEU A 286 11.59 -31.49 -15.96
C LEU A 286 11.33 -31.39 -17.47
N ALA A 287 12.19 -30.71 -18.24
CA ALA A 287 12.04 -30.62 -19.68
C ALA A 287 12.22 -31.97 -20.38
N GLU A 288 13.11 -32.85 -19.88
CA GLU A 288 13.25 -34.20 -20.41
C GLU A 288 12.00 -35.06 -20.22
N ILE A 289 11.27 -34.85 -19.12
CA ILE A 289 10.07 -35.65 -18.77
C ILE A 289 8.80 -35.06 -19.38
N ARG A 290 8.68 -33.72 -19.41
CA ARG A 290 7.44 -32.98 -19.73
C ARG A 290 7.52 -32.15 -21.00
N GLY A 291 8.68 -32.13 -21.65
CA GLY A 291 8.99 -31.25 -22.78
C GLY A 291 9.39 -29.84 -22.35
N VAL A 292 10.04 -29.14 -23.27
CA VAL A 292 10.44 -27.73 -23.10
C VAL A 292 9.22 -26.81 -23.02
N PHE A 293 9.40 -25.56 -22.55
CA PHE A 293 8.33 -24.57 -22.60
C PHE A 293 7.95 -24.23 -24.07
N PRO A 294 6.66 -23.92 -24.38
CA PRO A 294 6.20 -23.76 -25.77
C PRO A 294 6.96 -22.70 -26.57
N ALA A 295 7.35 -21.58 -25.97
CA ALA A 295 8.11 -20.51 -26.63
C ALA A 295 9.63 -20.78 -26.72
N TYR A 296 10.09 -21.99 -26.48
CA TYR A 296 11.51 -22.37 -26.45
C TYR A 296 12.30 -21.96 -27.70
N GLU A 297 11.68 -22.04 -28.91
CA GLU A 297 12.29 -21.64 -30.17
C GLU A 297 12.67 -20.14 -30.24
N HIS A 298 12.08 -19.29 -29.35
CA HIS A 298 12.36 -17.86 -29.23
C HIS A 298 13.32 -17.51 -28.09
N SER A 299 13.96 -18.52 -27.49
CA SER A 299 14.80 -18.36 -26.30
C SER A 299 16.28 -18.48 -26.59
N ILE A 300 17.09 -17.88 -25.72
CA ILE A 300 18.55 -18.07 -25.71
C ILE A 300 18.93 -19.54 -25.49
N PHE A 301 18.09 -20.30 -24.80
CA PHE A 301 18.34 -21.73 -24.51
C PHE A 301 18.32 -22.58 -25.78
N LYS A 302 17.51 -22.22 -26.77
CA LYS A 302 17.53 -22.87 -28.08
C LYS A 302 18.89 -22.70 -28.78
N GLU A 303 19.42 -21.48 -28.75
CA GLU A 303 20.71 -21.16 -29.36
C GLU A 303 21.85 -21.90 -28.64
N GLN A 304 21.74 -22.07 -27.33
CA GLN A 304 22.71 -22.80 -26.49
C GLN A 304 22.54 -24.32 -26.55
N GLY A 305 21.46 -24.82 -27.14
CA GLY A 305 21.16 -26.26 -27.16
C GLY A 305 20.74 -26.84 -25.80
N ILE A 306 20.29 -25.99 -24.86
CA ILE A 306 19.89 -26.36 -23.49
C ILE A 306 18.38 -26.52 -23.44
N LYS A 307 17.87 -27.70 -23.12
CA LYS A 307 16.43 -27.91 -22.95
C LYS A 307 15.96 -27.40 -21.58
N MET A 308 15.02 -26.45 -21.56
CA MET A 308 14.46 -25.87 -20.34
C MET A 308 12.94 -26.05 -20.31
N ARG A 309 12.41 -26.37 -19.12
CA ARG A 309 10.96 -26.42 -18.86
C ARG A 309 10.38 -25.04 -18.59
N ASN A 310 11.17 -24.14 -18.04
CA ASN A 310 10.77 -22.80 -17.58
C ASN A 310 11.71 -21.76 -18.21
N ALA A 311 11.16 -20.66 -18.73
CA ALA A 311 11.96 -19.59 -19.32
C ALA A 311 12.79 -18.83 -18.28
N THR A 312 12.30 -18.71 -17.04
CA THR A 312 13.07 -18.22 -15.88
C THR A 312 12.78 -19.09 -14.67
N THR A 313 13.72 -19.16 -13.72
CA THR A 313 13.55 -19.93 -12.50
C THR A 313 13.68 -19.11 -11.23
N THR A 314 14.40 -17.98 -11.25
CA THR A 314 14.79 -17.25 -10.04
C THR A 314 14.32 -15.79 -10.00
N THR A 315 13.97 -15.32 -8.78
CA THR A 315 13.62 -13.94 -8.46
C THR A 315 13.79 -13.67 -6.95
N ILE A 316 13.95 -12.42 -6.54
CA ILE A 316 13.88 -12.06 -5.12
C ILE A 316 12.65 -11.18 -4.88
N ALA A 317 11.63 -11.78 -4.28
CA ALA A 317 10.39 -11.11 -3.89
C ALA A 317 10.52 -10.47 -2.49
N PRO A 318 9.69 -9.45 -2.16
CA PRO A 318 9.74 -8.78 -0.86
C PRO A 318 9.25 -9.64 0.32
N THR A 319 8.50 -10.70 0.08
CA THR A 319 7.97 -11.70 1.05
C THR A 319 7.24 -11.11 2.27
N GLY A 320 6.65 -9.91 2.15
CA GLY A 320 6.10 -9.16 3.29
C GLY A 320 5.16 -9.94 4.21
N THR A 321 4.24 -10.74 3.64
CA THR A 321 3.27 -11.52 4.44
C THR A 321 3.78 -12.93 4.77
N ILE A 322 4.39 -13.62 3.80
CA ILE A 322 4.82 -15.01 4.00
C ILE A 322 5.99 -15.12 4.98
N SER A 323 6.84 -14.10 5.09
CA SER A 323 7.91 -14.06 6.08
C SER A 323 7.37 -13.97 7.52
N ILE A 324 6.28 -13.21 7.74
CA ILE A 324 5.60 -13.16 9.04
C ILE A 324 5.05 -14.53 9.40
N ILE A 325 4.37 -15.21 8.45
CA ILE A 325 3.83 -16.56 8.66
C ILE A 325 4.95 -17.56 8.97
N ALA A 326 6.09 -17.42 8.31
CA ALA A 326 7.24 -18.30 8.48
C ALA A 326 8.14 -17.95 9.68
N GLY A 327 7.90 -16.84 10.37
CA GLY A 327 8.72 -16.33 11.45
C GLY A 327 10.16 -16.03 10.99
N ALA A 328 10.30 -15.32 9.86
CA ALA A 328 11.60 -15.03 9.24
C ALA A 328 11.67 -13.58 8.74
N SER A 329 12.87 -13.05 8.58
CA SER A 329 13.12 -11.75 7.96
C SER A 329 12.68 -11.73 6.49
N ARG A 330 12.36 -10.51 6.00
CA ARG A 330 11.77 -10.31 4.67
C ARG A 330 12.82 -10.44 3.56
N GLY A 331 12.62 -11.36 2.63
CA GLY A 331 13.46 -11.49 1.44
C GLY A 331 14.94 -11.49 1.77
N VAL A 332 15.65 -10.56 1.19
CA VAL A 332 17.06 -10.25 1.43
C VAL A 332 17.27 -8.91 2.14
N GLU A 333 16.20 -8.35 2.72
CA GLU A 333 16.30 -7.13 3.51
C GLU A 333 16.99 -7.40 4.85
N PRO A 334 17.75 -6.43 5.39
CA PRO A 334 18.17 -6.48 6.78
C PRO A 334 16.96 -6.34 7.70
N LEU A 335 17.09 -6.70 8.97
CA LEU A 335 16.03 -6.41 9.95
C LEU A 335 15.80 -4.91 10.07
N PHE A 336 14.54 -4.53 10.15
CA PHE A 336 14.18 -3.14 10.41
C PHE A 336 14.47 -2.75 11.87
N ALA A 337 14.14 -3.64 12.80
CA ALA A 337 14.42 -3.49 14.23
C ALA A 337 14.58 -4.86 14.88
N ILE A 338 15.43 -4.94 15.93
CA ILE A 338 15.67 -6.15 16.73
C ILE A 338 14.54 -6.34 17.74
N SER A 339 14.03 -5.25 18.29
CA SER A 339 12.88 -5.20 19.18
C SER A 339 11.93 -4.08 18.71
N PHE A 340 10.63 -4.30 18.80
CA PHE A 340 9.63 -3.30 18.46
C PHE A 340 8.35 -3.49 19.27
N VAL A 341 7.62 -2.40 19.47
CA VAL A 341 6.32 -2.42 20.14
C VAL A 341 5.22 -2.52 19.11
N ARG A 342 4.42 -3.58 19.18
CA ARG A 342 3.19 -3.73 18.39
C ARG A 342 2.00 -3.23 19.20
N HIS A 343 1.26 -2.29 18.65
CA HIS A 343 -0.05 -1.91 19.18
C HIS A 343 -1.09 -2.92 18.70
N VAL A 344 -1.69 -3.66 19.64
CA VAL A 344 -2.80 -4.58 19.42
C VAL A 344 -4.11 -3.94 19.87
N MET A 345 -5.25 -4.61 19.63
CA MET A 345 -6.57 -4.07 20.00
C MET A 345 -6.60 -3.59 21.46
N ASP A 346 -7.31 -2.47 21.70
CA ASP A 346 -7.53 -1.83 23.01
C ASP A 346 -6.29 -1.15 23.65
N ASP A 347 -5.37 -0.57 22.83
CA ASP A 347 -4.14 0.13 23.27
C ASP A 347 -3.12 -0.73 24.03
N ASP A 348 -3.27 -2.05 24.04
CA ASP A 348 -2.26 -2.94 24.61
C ASP A 348 -0.98 -2.91 23.75
N LYS A 349 0.15 -2.74 24.45
CA LYS A 349 1.49 -2.73 23.87
C LYS A 349 2.09 -4.11 24.02
N LEU A 350 2.36 -4.80 22.91
CA LEU A 350 3.10 -6.04 22.89
C LEU A 350 4.53 -5.79 22.43
N LEU A 351 5.49 -6.04 23.30
CA LEU A 351 6.91 -6.01 22.97
C LEU A 351 7.26 -7.29 22.21
N GLU A 352 7.70 -7.16 20.96
CA GLU A 352 8.21 -8.27 20.16
C GLU A 352 9.72 -8.14 20.01
N VAL A 353 10.45 -9.15 20.45
CA VAL A 353 11.92 -9.24 20.35
C VAL A 353 12.29 -10.32 19.34
N HIS A 354 13.34 -10.09 18.55
CA HIS A 354 13.85 -11.11 17.63
C HIS A 354 14.25 -12.39 18.39
N PRO A 355 13.67 -13.56 18.07
CA PRO A 355 13.79 -14.76 18.93
C PRO A 355 15.23 -15.23 19.15
N TYR A 356 16.10 -15.09 18.13
CA TYR A 356 17.50 -15.50 18.26
C TYR A 356 18.31 -14.49 19.09
N PHE A 357 18.01 -13.19 18.97
CA PHE A 357 18.63 -12.17 19.83
C PHE A 357 18.24 -12.38 21.30
N GLU A 358 16.95 -12.59 21.57
CA GLU A 358 16.45 -12.87 22.91
C GLU A 358 17.12 -14.09 23.53
N LYS A 359 17.27 -15.16 22.74
CA LYS A 359 17.97 -16.38 23.17
C LYS A 359 19.42 -16.09 23.55
N ILE A 360 20.18 -15.42 22.69
CA ILE A 360 21.59 -15.06 22.97
C ILE A 360 21.69 -14.15 24.19
N ALA A 361 20.81 -13.15 24.31
CA ALA A 361 20.79 -12.23 25.44
C ALA A 361 20.59 -12.97 26.79
N LYS A 362 19.67 -13.95 26.81
CA LYS A 362 19.45 -14.82 27.98
C LYS A 362 20.64 -15.74 28.26
N GLU A 363 21.19 -16.40 27.25
CA GLU A 363 22.34 -17.30 27.38
C GLU A 363 23.61 -16.57 27.84
N ARG A 364 23.80 -15.30 27.44
CA ARG A 364 24.97 -14.48 27.82
C ARG A 364 24.73 -13.55 29.02
N GLY A 365 23.51 -13.55 29.58
CA GLY A 365 23.19 -12.90 30.84
C GLY A 365 23.01 -11.37 30.79
N PHE A 366 22.73 -10.79 29.60
CA PHE A 366 22.42 -9.35 29.46
C PHE A 366 20.94 -9.05 29.12
N TYR A 367 20.06 -10.06 29.20
CA TYR A 367 18.62 -9.87 28.95
C TYR A 367 17.94 -9.19 30.14
N SER A 368 17.20 -8.11 29.89
CA SER A 368 16.14 -7.58 30.76
C SER A 368 15.00 -7.00 29.93
N GLU A 369 13.80 -6.90 30.51
CA GLU A 369 12.65 -6.31 29.79
C GLU A 369 12.90 -4.83 29.50
N GLU A 370 13.48 -4.09 30.46
CA GLU A 370 13.84 -2.68 30.31
C GLU A 370 14.85 -2.47 29.16
N LEU A 371 15.81 -3.38 29.03
CA LEU A 371 16.76 -3.33 27.90
C LEU A 371 16.05 -3.57 26.57
N MET A 372 15.12 -4.54 26.50
CA MET A 372 14.38 -4.84 25.27
C MET A 372 13.42 -3.69 24.88
N GLU A 373 12.79 -3.03 25.85
CA GLU A 373 11.99 -1.81 25.62
C GLU A 373 12.86 -0.67 25.09
N ARG A 374 14.02 -0.43 25.71
CA ARG A 374 14.95 0.60 25.24
C ARG A 374 15.46 0.33 23.82
N ILE A 375 15.77 -0.92 23.48
CA ILE A 375 16.13 -1.31 22.11
C ILE A 375 14.97 -1.03 21.14
N ALA A 376 13.73 -1.27 21.55
CA ALA A 376 12.56 -0.98 20.73
C ALA A 376 12.35 0.53 20.51
N GLU A 377 12.66 1.35 21.50
CA GLU A 377 12.58 2.82 21.42
C GLU A 377 13.70 3.42 20.56
N GLU A 378 14.93 2.95 20.74
CA GLU A 378 16.10 3.44 19.99
C GLU A 378 16.14 2.90 18.56
N GLY A 379 15.59 1.69 18.32
CA GLY A 379 15.58 1.02 17.03
C GLY A 379 16.92 0.45 16.59
N THR A 380 17.97 0.59 17.40
CA THR A 380 19.33 0.08 17.19
C THR A 380 19.95 -0.33 18.51
N ILE A 381 20.93 -1.23 18.47
CA ILE A 381 21.75 -1.60 19.61
C ILE A 381 23.16 -0.98 19.57
N ALA A 382 23.47 -0.19 18.55
CA ALA A 382 24.82 0.31 18.29
C ALA A 382 25.42 1.11 19.45
N HIS A 383 24.58 1.85 20.20
CA HIS A 383 25.01 2.76 21.27
C HIS A 383 24.67 2.24 22.68
N ILE A 384 24.09 1.05 22.80
CA ILE A 384 23.68 0.48 24.09
C ILE A 384 24.86 -0.22 24.74
N GLU A 385 25.36 0.31 25.87
CA GLU A 385 26.59 -0.18 26.53
C GLU A 385 26.45 -1.61 27.06
N GLU A 386 25.26 -2.03 27.50
CA GLU A 386 25.01 -3.36 28.08
C GLU A 386 25.08 -4.49 27.03
N VAL A 387 24.98 -4.17 25.75
CA VAL A 387 25.08 -5.16 24.66
C VAL A 387 26.56 -5.36 24.30
N PRO A 388 27.09 -6.61 24.30
CA PRO A 388 28.48 -6.88 23.95
C PRO A 388 28.81 -6.47 22.48
N GLU A 389 30.05 -6.01 22.27
CA GLU A 389 30.47 -5.47 20.95
C GLU A 389 30.42 -6.50 19.81
N ASP A 390 30.70 -7.78 20.09
CA ASP A 390 30.56 -8.85 19.09
C ASP A 390 29.10 -9.06 18.66
N ILE A 391 28.14 -8.84 19.55
CA ILE A 391 26.71 -8.89 19.24
C ILE A 391 26.30 -7.66 18.41
N LYS A 392 26.76 -6.46 18.80
CA LYS A 392 26.50 -5.23 18.02
C LYS A 392 27.02 -5.33 16.58
N ARG A 393 28.17 -5.97 16.40
CA ARG A 393 28.79 -6.19 15.08
C ARG A 393 27.87 -6.97 14.15
N VAL A 394 27.15 -7.96 14.66
CA VAL A 394 26.35 -8.89 13.84
C VAL A 394 24.90 -8.45 13.73
N PHE A 395 24.29 -8.02 14.83
CA PHE A 395 22.88 -7.65 14.87
C PHE A 395 22.64 -6.20 14.45
N VAL A 396 23.06 -5.86 13.21
CA VAL A 396 22.83 -4.55 12.61
C VAL A 396 21.41 -4.45 12.03
N THR A 397 20.81 -3.28 12.14
CA THR A 397 19.49 -2.98 11.57
C THR A 397 19.58 -2.19 10.27
N ALA A 398 18.46 -2.03 9.56
CA ALA A 398 18.43 -1.34 8.27
C ALA A 398 19.00 0.09 8.32
N HIS A 399 18.87 0.78 9.46
CA HIS A 399 19.38 2.14 9.64
C HIS A 399 20.87 2.20 10.06
N ASP A 400 21.42 1.09 10.58
CA ASP A 400 22.83 0.98 10.90
C ASP A 400 23.69 0.71 9.67
N ILE A 401 23.05 0.24 8.58
CA ILE A 401 23.72 -0.18 7.35
C ILE A 401 23.81 0.98 6.38
N SER A 402 25.03 1.32 5.93
CA SER A 402 25.18 2.36 4.93
C SER A 402 24.57 1.99 3.58
N PRO A 403 24.06 2.97 2.80
CA PRO A 403 23.46 2.74 1.49
C PRO A 403 24.35 1.94 0.52
N PHE A 404 25.65 2.06 0.64
CA PHE A 404 26.64 1.30 -0.12
C PHE A 404 26.46 -0.22 0.05
N TRP A 405 26.30 -0.69 1.30
CA TRP A 405 26.12 -2.12 1.58
C TRP A 405 24.75 -2.63 1.13
N HIS A 406 23.71 -1.81 1.21
CA HIS A 406 22.39 -2.15 0.67
C HIS A 406 22.48 -2.48 -0.83
N ILE A 407 23.18 -1.64 -1.61
CA ILE A 407 23.32 -1.85 -3.06
C ILE A 407 24.28 -3.01 -3.37
N LYS A 408 25.39 -3.17 -2.63
CA LYS A 408 26.29 -4.31 -2.82
C LYS A 408 25.56 -5.65 -2.60
N MET A 409 24.75 -5.72 -1.54
CA MET A 409 23.94 -6.90 -1.25
C MET A 409 22.92 -7.17 -2.37
N GLN A 410 22.22 -6.15 -2.84
CA GLN A 410 21.29 -6.29 -3.95
C GLN A 410 21.98 -6.78 -5.22
N ALA A 411 23.15 -6.24 -5.53
CA ALA A 411 23.93 -6.63 -6.70
C ALA A 411 24.44 -8.07 -6.62
N ALA A 412 24.83 -8.53 -5.42
CA ALA A 412 25.27 -9.91 -5.18
C ALA A 412 24.16 -10.91 -5.55
N PHE A 413 22.94 -10.67 -5.08
CA PHE A 413 21.77 -11.48 -5.46
C PHE A 413 21.44 -11.34 -6.95
N GLN A 414 21.42 -10.09 -7.49
CA GLN A 414 21.04 -9.84 -8.90
C GLN A 414 21.96 -10.55 -9.89
N LYS A 415 23.20 -10.82 -9.53
CA LYS A 415 24.17 -11.51 -10.41
C LYS A 415 23.69 -12.91 -10.80
N HIS A 416 22.96 -13.59 -9.91
CA HIS A 416 22.48 -14.96 -10.06
C HIS A 416 20.94 -15.07 -10.05
N VAL A 417 20.23 -13.99 -10.43
CA VAL A 417 18.77 -13.95 -10.54
C VAL A 417 18.35 -13.68 -11.98
N ASP A 418 17.52 -14.55 -12.54
CA ASP A 418 16.98 -14.40 -13.91
C ASP A 418 16.11 -13.15 -14.04
N ASN A 419 15.17 -12.96 -13.12
CA ASN A 419 14.26 -11.81 -13.11
C ASN A 419 14.92 -10.58 -12.45
N ALA A 420 14.37 -10.04 -11.38
CA ALA A 420 14.98 -8.92 -10.66
C ALA A 420 14.93 -9.14 -9.15
N VAL A 421 15.52 -8.21 -8.42
CA VAL A 421 15.62 -8.23 -6.95
C VAL A 421 14.82 -7.07 -6.38
N SER A 422 13.77 -7.39 -5.61
CA SER A 422 13.06 -6.41 -4.81
C SER A 422 13.84 -6.12 -3.54
N LYS A 423 14.44 -4.96 -3.46
CA LYS A 423 15.16 -4.47 -2.28
C LYS A 423 15.06 -2.96 -2.17
N THR A 424 14.87 -2.50 -0.94
CA THR A 424 14.86 -1.09 -0.60
C THR A 424 16.21 -0.66 -0.03
N VAL A 425 16.69 0.49 -0.47
CA VAL A 425 17.80 1.20 0.19
C VAL A 425 17.19 2.13 1.22
N ASN A 426 17.40 1.83 2.50
CA ASN A 426 16.89 2.65 3.58
C ASN A 426 17.88 3.78 3.90
N PHE A 427 17.37 5.00 3.97
CA PHE A 427 18.13 6.19 4.35
C PHE A 427 17.59 6.75 5.66
N THR A 428 18.48 7.29 6.46
CA THR A 428 18.11 8.12 7.62
C THR A 428 17.50 9.45 7.16
N ASN A 429 16.84 10.16 8.06
CA ASN A 429 16.25 11.48 7.76
C ASN A 429 17.29 12.50 7.29
N GLU A 430 18.54 12.41 7.77
CA GLU A 430 19.64 13.32 7.48
C GLU A 430 20.28 13.08 6.11
N ALA A 431 19.92 11.99 5.42
CA ALA A 431 20.49 11.66 4.11
C ALA A 431 20.26 12.80 3.10
N THR A 432 21.29 13.12 2.36
CA THR A 432 21.29 14.16 1.35
C THR A 432 20.80 13.67 0.00
N LYS A 433 20.49 14.59 -0.90
CA LYS A 433 20.18 14.25 -2.31
C LYS A 433 21.39 13.63 -3.02
N GLU A 434 22.59 14.02 -2.67
CA GLU A 434 23.83 13.46 -3.20
C GLU A 434 23.98 11.99 -2.82
N ASP A 435 23.58 11.60 -1.60
CA ASP A 435 23.59 10.19 -1.18
C ASP A 435 22.65 9.34 -2.05
N VAL A 436 21.46 9.87 -2.38
CA VAL A 436 20.52 9.21 -3.29
C VAL A 436 21.08 9.11 -4.71
N GLU A 437 21.69 10.17 -5.22
CA GLU A 437 22.36 10.18 -6.52
C GLU A 437 23.47 9.13 -6.59
N ASN A 438 24.31 9.06 -5.57
CA ASN A 438 25.40 8.10 -5.47
C ASN A 438 24.89 6.64 -5.47
N VAL A 439 23.78 6.37 -4.77
CA VAL A 439 23.12 5.05 -4.76
C VAL A 439 22.63 4.67 -6.16
N TYR A 440 21.97 5.57 -6.87
CA TYR A 440 21.46 5.31 -8.21
C TYR A 440 22.60 5.04 -9.21
N ARG A 441 23.68 5.83 -9.14
CA ARG A 441 24.90 5.59 -9.95
C ARG A 441 25.59 4.29 -9.61
N LEU A 442 25.69 3.95 -8.32
CA LEU A 442 26.29 2.70 -7.87
C LEU A 442 25.46 1.48 -8.31
N ALA A 443 24.13 1.54 -8.18
CA ALA A 443 23.24 0.48 -8.65
C ALA A 443 23.41 0.23 -10.16
N TYR A 444 23.53 1.30 -10.94
CA TYR A 444 23.85 1.21 -12.36
C TYR A 444 25.21 0.55 -12.58
N LYS A 445 26.28 0.96 -11.90
CA LYS A 445 27.62 0.40 -12.05
C LYS A 445 27.70 -1.09 -11.68
N LEU A 446 26.97 -1.50 -10.63
CA LEU A 446 27.00 -2.88 -10.14
C LEU A 446 26.03 -3.84 -10.86
N GLY A 447 25.31 -3.37 -11.88
CA GLY A 447 24.47 -4.24 -12.71
C GLY A 447 23.09 -4.58 -12.16
N CYS A 448 22.58 -3.83 -11.20
CA CYS A 448 21.20 -3.96 -10.75
C CYS A 448 20.23 -3.69 -11.90
N LYS A 449 19.07 -4.37 -11.90
CA LYS A 449 18.00 -4.16 -12.88
C LYS A 449 17.03 -3.05 -12.50
N GLY A 450 16.99 -2.68 -11.23
CA GLY A 450 16.20 -1.59 -10.70
C GLY A 450 16.65 -1.23 -9.30
N VAL A 451 16.18 -0.11 -8.77
CA VAL A 451 16.46 0.31 -7.41
C VAL A 451 15.30 1.15 -6.86
N THR A 452 14.96 0.88 -5.62
CA THR A 452 13.96 1.62 -4.84
C THR A 452 14.63 2.16 -3.58
N ILE A 453 14.32 3.39 -3.23
CA ILE A 453 14.82 4.01 -2.01
C ILE A 453 13.67 4.32 -1.06
N TYR A 454 13.99 4.39 0.22
CA TYR A 454 13.09 4.92 1.24
C TYR A 454 13.92 5.76 2.23
N ARG A 455 13.55 7.04 2.39
CA ARG A 455 14.15 7.92 3.37
C ARG A 455 13.18 8.12 4.54
N ASP A 456 13.68 7.97 5.76
CA ASP A 456 12.89 8.19 6.97
C ASP A 456 12.29 9.61 6.97
N GLY A 457 10.98 9.72 7.25
CA GLY A 457 10.26 10.99 7.22
C GLY A 457 9.87 11.50 5.82
N SER A 458 10.10 10.74 4.74
CA SER A 458 9.66 11.12 3.38
C SER A 458 8.17 10.93 3.13
N ARG A 459 7.45 10.24 4.02
CA ARG A 459 5.99 10.03 3.94
C ARG A 459 5.34 10.27 5.29
N ASP A 460 4.16 10.90 5.30
CA ASP A 460 3.40 11.21 6.53
C ASP A 460 2.94 9.97 7.30
N ASN A 461 2.63 8.87 6.58
CA ASN A 461 2.22 7.59 7.16
C ASN A 461 3.34 6.56 7.03
N GLN A 462 4.14 6.38 8.07
CA GLN A 462 5.15 5.33 8.14
C GLN A 462 4.52 4.01 8.62
N VAL A 463 4.75 2.94 7.87
CA VAL A 463 4.25 1.58 8.21
C VAL A 463 5.00 0.98 9.40
N LEU A 464 6.26 1.36 9.60
CA LEU A 464 7.13 0.95 10.71
C LEU A 464 7.84 2.20 11.25
N SER A 465 7.74 2.46 12.55
CA SER A 465 8.49 3.52 13.23
C SER A 465 9.09 2.98 14.52
N THR A 466 10.34 3.31 14.78
CA THR A 466 11.07 2.96 15.99
C THR A 466 10.94 4.00 17.11
N LYS A 467 10.46 5.19 16.82
CA LYS A 467 10.22 6.25 17.81
C LYS A 467 8.76 6.66 17.81
N LYS A 468 8.10 6.63 18.98
CA LYS A 468 7.18 7.71 19.29
C LYS A 468 8.03 8.98 19.23
N LYS A 469 7.89 9.77 18.18
CA LYS A 469 8.10 11.19 18.32
C LYS A 469 6.99 11.66 19.27
N ASP A 470 7.25 11.69 20.55
CA ASP A 470 6.73 12.75 21.37
C ASP A 470 7.29 14.00 20.73
N ILE A 471 6.52 14.53 19.82
CA ILE A 471 6.77 15.86 19.27
C ILE A 471 6.45 16.78 20.44
N ASP A 472 7.44 17.03 21.30
CA ASP A 472 7.59 18.32 21.95
C ASP A 472 7.80 19.33 20.83
N MET A 473 6.73 19.58 20.10
CA MET A 473 6.65 20.74 19.23
C MET A 473 6.60 21.96 20.16
N LYS A 474 7.77 22.54 20.44
CA LYS A 474 7.83 23.99 20.59
C LYS A 474 7.07 24.54 19.38
N PRO A 475 6.10 25.44 19.57
CA PRO A 475 5.30 25.95 18.47
C PRO A 475 6.24 26.67 17.50
N THR A 476 6.56 26.00 16.38
CA THR A 476 7.00 26.70 15.18
C THR A 476 5.76 27.37 14.60
N GLU A 477 5.86 28.65 14.34
CA GLU A 477 4.85 29.54 13.77
C GLU A 477 4.41 29.14 12.34
N SER A 478 3.86 27.94 12.19
CA SER A 478 3.05 27.55 11.05
C SER A 478 1.72 27.07 11.59
N GLY A 479 0.69 27.90 11.41
CA GLY A 479 -0.61 27.83 12.07
C GLY A 479 -1.50 26.63 11.71
N ASN A 480 -1.02 25.42 11.83
CA ASN A 480 -1.83 24.22 11.70
C ASN A 480 -2.60 23.97 13.01
N ILE A 481 -3.86 24.34 13.03
CA ILE A 481 -4.79 24.08 14.14
C ILE A 481 -5.07 22.58 14.19
N LYS A 482 -4.72 21.91 15.31
CA LYS A 482 -5.06 20.49 15.56
C LYS A 482 -6.31 20.42 16.44
N PRO A 483 -7.33 19.59 16.08
CA PRO A 483 -8.48 19.37 16.93
C PRO A 483 -8.05 18.72 18.25
N ARG A 484 -8.59 19.20 19.38
CA ARG A 484 -8.39 18.52 20.67
C ARG A 484 -8.93 17.09 20.65
N GLN A 485 -8.36 16.21 21.45
CA GLN A 485 -8.82 14.83 21.53
C GLN A 485 -10.29 14.78 21.95
N ARG A 486 -11.02 13.80 21.40
CA ARG A 486 -12.41 13.55 21.78
C ARG A 486 -12.44 13.00 23.21
N PRO A 487 -13.23 13.59 24.13
CA PRO A 487 -13.43 13.02 25.46
C PRO A 487 -14.05 11.62 25.40
N SER A 488 -13.70 10.76 26.34
CA SER A 488 -14.28 9.42 26.45
C SER A 488 -15.78 9.45 26.84
N ILE A 489 -16.19 10.47 27.61
CA ILE A 489 -17.58 10.69 28.04
C ILE A 489 -17.94 12.12 27.71
N THR A 490 -19.10 12.32 27.06
CA THR A 490 -19.67 13.63 26.74
C THR A 490 -21.13 13.68 27.19
N GLN A 491 -21.63 14.87 27.54
CA GLN A 491 -23.05 15.13 27.73
C GLN A 491 -23.62 15.76 26.45
N GLY A 492 -24.90 15.56 26.17
CA GLY A 492 -25.46 16.14 24.96
C GLY A 492 -26.98 16.13 24.89
N MET A 493 -27.49 16.90 23.94
CA MET A 493 -28.92 16.99 23.63
C MET A 493 -29.20 16.46 22.24
N THR A 494 -30.26 15.67 22.09
CA THR A 494 -30.70 15.15 20.79
C THR A 494 -32.03 15.79 20.40
N GLU A 495 -32.04 16.44 19.23
CA GLU A 495 -33.25 17.04 18.64
C GLU A 495 -33.72 16.25 17.42
N LYS A 496 -35.04 16.01 17.32
CA LYS A 496 -35.66 15.43 16.13
C LYS A 496 -36.19 16.56 15.25
N VAL A 497 -35.64 16.70 14.05
CA VAL A 497 -36.04 17.75 13.09
C VAL A 497 -36.62 17.11 11.84
N ARG A 498 -37.76 17.63 11.35
CA ARG A 498 -38.33 17.18 10.08
C ARG A 498 -37.71 17.94 8.90
N VAL A 499 -37.11 17.22 7.98
CA VAL A 499 -36.52 17.71 6.72
C VAL A 499 -37.28 17.13 5.53
N GLY A 500 -37.03 17.63 4.33
CA GLY A 500 -37.72 17.16 3.13
C GLY A 500 -37.55 15.67 2.80
N CYS A 501 -36.54 15.01 3.33
CA CYS A 501 -36.29 13.59 3.12
C CYS A 501 -36.72 12.70 4.30
N GLY A 502 -37.41 13.26 5.34
CA GLY A 502 -37.82 12.49 6.51
C GLY A 502 -37.42 13.14 7.82
N ASN A 503 -37.20 12.34 8.87
CA ASN A 503 -36.75 12.82 10.16
C ASN A 503 -35.22 12.77 10.26
N LEU A 504 -34.64 13.88 10.70
CA LEU A 504 -33.23 14.00 11.03
C LEU A 504 -33.10 14.10 12.56
N TYR A 505 -32.30 13.24 13.16
CA TYR A 505 -31.94 13.28 14.56
C TYR A 505 -30.57 13.92 14.68
N ILE A 506 -30.43 15.00 15.44
CA ILE A 506 -29.19 15.76 15.61
C ILE A 506 -28.83 15.70 17.09
N THR A 507 -27.69 15.11 17.40
CA THR A 507 -27.11 15.08 18.74
C THR A 507 -25.96 16.06 18.80
N VAL A 508 -26.04 17.04 19.69
CA VAL A 508 -24.97 18.02 19.96
C VAL A 508 -24.42 17.70 21.34
N ASN A 509 -23.14 17.37 21.41
CA ASN A 509 -22.44 17.03 22.64
C ASN A 509 -21.50 18.15 23.10
N TYR A 510 -21.39 18.27 24.41
CA TYR A 510 -20.50 19.22 25.09
C TYR A 510 -19.79 18.57 26.28
N ASP A 511 -18.70 19.18 26.69
CA ASP A 511 -17.90 18.83 27.86
C ASP A 511 -17.56 20.10 28.66
N GLU A 512 -16.66 20.00 29.62
CA GLU A 512 -16.16 21.10 30.44
C GLU A 512 -15.51 22.25 29.62
N ASN A 513 -15.10 21.99 28.39
CA ASN A 513 -14.50 22.96 27.48
C ASN A 513 -15.47 23.46 26.40
N GLY A 514 -16.78 23.21 26.56
CA GLY A 514 -17.82 23.65 25.66
C GLY A 514 -18.30 22.61 24.64
N ILE A 515 -19.05 23.08 23.62
CA ILE A 515 -19.59 22.20 22.58
C ILE A 515 -18.45 21.58 21.78
N CYS A 516 -18.44 20.25 21.65
CA CYS A 516 -17.32 19.52 21.12
C CYS A 516 -17.62 18.63 19.90
N GLU A 517 -18.85 18.18 19.73
CA GLU A 517 -19.20 17.30 18.62
C GLU A 517 -20.69 17.31 18.26
N VAL A 518 -20.97 16.96 17.01
CA VAL A 518 -22.31 16.83 16.45
C VAL A 518 -22.41 15.48 15.73
N PHE A 519 -23.50 14.75 16.03
CA PHE A 519 -23.89 13.55 15.29
C PHE A 519 -25.23 13.75 14.62
N THR A 520 -25.40 13.14 13.45
CA THR A 520 -26.69 13.12 12.76
C THR A 520 -27.06 11.71 12.35
N ASN A 521 -28.31 11.36 12.54
CA ASN A 521 -28.90 10.11 12.08
C ASN A 521 -30.15 10.39 11.26
N VAL A 522 -30.23 9.88 10.04
CA VAL A 522 -31.39 10.02 9.16
C VAL A 522 -32.26 8.77 9.31
N GLY A 523 -33.51 8.97 9.73
CA GLY A 523 -34.46 7.87 9.86
C GLY A 523 -34.78 7.21 8.51
N ARG A 524 -35.48 6.06 8.53
CA ARG A 524 -35.71 5.07 7.45
C ARG A 524 -36.21 5.57 6.08
N ALA A 525 -36.49 6.82 5.87
CA ALA A 525 -37.06 7.33 4.61
C ALA A 525 -36.08 8.24 3.90
N GLY A 526 -35.19 7.65 3.07
CA GLY A 526 -34.47 8.28 1.95
C GLY A 526 -33.98 9.72 2.19
N GLY A 527 -32.69 9.91 2.21
CA GLY A 527 -32.05 11.22 2.33
C GLY A 527 -30.62 11.15 1.76
N CYS A 528 -29.85 12.20 1.97
CA CYS A 528 -28.41 12.17 1.70
C CYS A 528 -27.64 11.86 3.02
N PRO A 529 -27.61 10.60 3.51
CA PRO A 529 -26.96 10.27 4.78
C PRO A 529 -25.49 10.70 4.79
N SER A 530 -24.81 10.50 3.65
CA SER A 530 -23.42 10.91 3.48
C SER A 530 -23.21 12.41 3.62
N GLN A 531 -24.12 13.25 3.12
CA GLN A 531 -24.01 14.70 3.23
C GLN A 531 -24.21 15.18 4.67
N SER A 532 -25.21 14.66 5.39
CA SER A 532 -25.45 15.04 6.79
C SER A 532 -24.34 14.55 7.70
N GLU A 533 -23.82 13.34 7.45
CA GLU A 533 -22.69 12.78 8.19
C GLU A 533 -21.39 13.57 7.94
N ALA A 534 -21.08 13.90 6.69
CA ALA A 534 -19.90 14.71 6.35
C ALA A 534 -19.95 16.09 7.01
N THR A 535 -21.12 16.76 6.97
CA THR A 535 -21.31 18.05 7.64
C THR A 535 -21.10 17.93 9.15
N SER A 536 -21.66 16.91 9.81
CA SER A 536 -21.50 16.68 11.25
C SER A 536 -20.06 16.41 11.65
N ARG A 537 -19.33 15.60 10.87
CA ARG A 537 -17.90 15.29 11.12
C ARG A 537 -17.03 16.52 10.99
N LEU A 538 -17.22 17.34 9.94
CA LEU A 538 -16.47 18.58 9.74
C LEU A 538 -16.78 19.60 10.83
N THR A 539 -18.05 19.74 11.22
CA THR A 539 -18.47 20.59 12.34
C THR A 539 -17.81 20.15 13.65
N SER A 540 -17.77 18.83 13.94
CA SER A 540 -17.12 18.28 15.13
C SER A 540 -15.62 18.55 15.16
N ILE A 541 -14.95 18.47 14.00
CA ILE A 541 -13.52 18.79 13.88
C ILE A 541 -13.31 20.28 14.12
N ALA A 542 -14.10 21.16 13.50
CA ALA A 542 -14.01 22.61 13.66
C ALA A 542 -14.21 23.04 15.12
N LEU A 543 -15.23 22.49 15.80
CA LEU A 543 -15.48 22.73 17.22
C LEU A 543 -14.29 22.34 18.10
N ARG A 544 -13.74 21.14 17.90
CA ARG A 544 -12.57 20.68 18.65
C ARG A 544 -11.28 21.38 18.28
N SER A 545 -11.23 22.04 17.12
CA SER A 545 -10.12 22.89 16.71
C SER A 545 -10.16 24.29 17.30
N GLY A 546 -11.18 24.61 18.12
CA GLY A 546 -11.31 25.91 18.79
C GLY A 546 -11.95 26.98 17.91
N MET A 547 -12.63 26.61 16.83
CA MET A 547 -13.42 27.58 16.05
C MET A 547 -14.63 28.03 16.86
N ASP A 548 -14.93 29.33 16.83
CA ASP A 548 -16.10 29.88 17.52
C ASP A 548 -17.37 29.21 17.01
N VAL A 549 -18.21 28.76 17.97
CA VAL A 549 -19.49 28.09 17.68
C VAL A 549 -20.41 28.98 16.86
N LYS A 550 -20.40 30.31 17.12
CA LYS A 550 -21.22 31.29 16.41
C LYS A 550 -20.84 31.37 14.93
N GLU A 551 -19.58 31.40 14.64
CA GLU A 551 -19.07 31.39 13.26
C GLU A 551 -19.52 30.13 12.50
N ILE A 552 -19.47 28.96 13.16
CA ILE A 552 -19.97 27.71 12.58
C ILE A 552 -21.47 27.77 12.32
N ILE A 553 -22.24 28.29 13.27
CA ILE A 553 -23.70 28.45 13.15
C ILE A 553 -24.04 29.34 11.94
N GLU A 554 -23.35 30.46 11.77
CA GLU A 554 -23.56 31.38 10.65
C GLU A 554 -23.30 30.73 9.30
N GLN A 555 -22.27 29.88 9.19
CA GLN A 555 -21.95 29.17 7.95
C GLN A 555 -23.00 28.09 7.62
N LEU A 556 -23.63 27.48 8.60
CA LEU A 556 -24.60 26.39 8.41
C LEU A 556 -26.02 26.87 8.19
N LYS A 557 -26.41 27.97 8.83
CA LYS A 557 -27.78 28.55 8.74
C LYS A 557 -28.01 29.14 7.35
N GLY A 558 -29.23 29.00 6.85
CA GLY A 558 -29.61 29.55 5.55
C GLY A 558 -29.28 28.70 4.34
N ILE A 559 -28.48 27.63 4.49
CA ILE A 559 -28.20 26.68 3.39
C ILE A 559 -29.52 26.01 2.96
N ARG A 560 -29.77 25.98 1.65
CA ARG A 560 -31.06 25.53 1.09
C ARG A 560 -30.89 24.16 0.38
N CYS A 561 -31.89 23.30 0.60
CA CYS A 561 -32.00 22.01 -0.10
C CYS A 561 -33.29 21.98 -0.91
N HIS A 562 -33.22 21.66 -2.19
CA HIS A 562 -34.38 21.59 -3.08
C HIS A 562 -35.47 20.64 -2.56
N SER A 563 -35.11 19.47 -2.05
CA SER A 563 -36.06 18.50 -1.50
C SER A 563 -36.81 19.09 -0.30
N THR A 564 -36.10 19.74 0.63
CA THR A 564 -36.71 20.36 1.82
C THR A 564 -37.59 21.55 1.46
N LEU A 565 -37.14 22.43 0.56
CA LEU A 565 -37.93 23.59 0.12
C LEU A 565 -39.20 23.17 -0.59
N ARG A 566 -39.14 22.13 -1.45
CA ARG A 566 -40.31 21.62 -2.18
C ARG A 566 -41.38 21.07 -1.22
N GLN A 567 -40.98 20.32 -0.21
CA GLN A 567 -41.93 19.77 0.77
C GLN A 567 -42.40 20.80 1.80
N ARG A 568 -41.55 21.77 2.15
CA ARG A 568 -41.95 22.89 3.04
C ARG A 568 -43.11 23.72 2.48
N ALA A 569 -43.24 23.82 1.16
CA ALA A 569 -44.35 24.52 0.51
C ALA A 569 -45.71 23.87 0.79
N THR A 570 -45.74 22.56 1.06
CA THR A 570 -46.97 21.79 1.34
C THR A 570 -47.07 21.29 2.77
N ASN A 571 -45.99 21.31 3.54
CA ASN A 571 -45.94 20.82 4.92
C ASN A 571 -45.37 21.88 5.86
N LYS A 572 -46.23 22.45 6.73
CA LYS A 572 -45.87 23.50 7.68
C LYS A 572 -44.99 23.04 8.86
N ASP A 573 -44.88 21.71 9.10
CA ASP A 573 -44.03 21.16 10.17
C ASP A 573 -42.52 21.23 9.83
N ILE A 574 -42.17 21.52 8.58
CA ILE A 574 -40.79 21.69 8.15
C ILE A 574 -40.35 23.13 8.41
N LYS A 575 -39.66 23.35 9.55
CA LYS A 575 -39.18 24.67 10.00
C LYS A 575 -37.74 25.00 9.55
N VAL A 576 -37.08 24.10 8.82
CA VAL A 576 -35.69 24.23 8.38
C VAL A 576 -35.59 24.27 6.86
N LEU A 577 -34.44 24.73 6.34
CA LEU A 577 -34.18 24.85 4.90
C LEU A 577 -33.42 23.67 4.33
N SER A 578 -32.65 22.96 5.18
CA SER A 578 -31.83 21.80 4.82
C SER A 578 -31.32 21.06 6.06
N CYS A 579 -30.55 19.96 5.88
CA CYS A 579 -29.85 19.30 6.99
C CYS A 579 -28.76 20.19 7.61
N PRO A 580 -27.88 20.90 6.85
CA PRO A 580 -26.97 21.88 7.44
C PRO A 580 -27.68 23.00 8.24
N ASP A 581 -28.76 23.57 7.71
CA ASP A 581 -29.56 24.59 8.43
C ASP A 581 -30.16 24.04 9.74
N ALA A 582 -30.55 22.76 9.74
CA ALA A 582 -31.04 22.10 10.95
C ALA A 582 -29.92 21.89 11.98
N ILE A 583 -28.72 21.52 11.55
CA ILE A 583 -27.54 21.36 12.42
C ILE A 583 -27.16 22.71 13.04
N GLY A 584 -27.13 23.80 12.26
CA GLY A 584 -26.83 25.13 12.76
C GLY A 584 -27.83 25.60 13.81
N LYS A 585 -29.14 25.33 13.62
CA LYS A 585 -30.18 25.65 14.59
C LYS A 585 -30.12 24.81 15.87
N ALA A 586 -29.73 23.55 15.77
CA ALA A 586 -29.52 22.69 16.94
C ALA A 586 -28.30 23.15 17.76
N LEU A 587 -27.21 23.52 17.11
CA LEU A 587 -26.03 24.11 17.76
C LEU A 587 -26.39 25.41 18.50
N GLU A 588 -27.18 26.31 17.88
CA GLU A 588 -27.62 27.56 18.47
C GLU A 588 -28.44 27.34 19.75
N LYS A 589 -29.35 26.37 19.74
CA LYS A 589 -30.14 26.01 20.93
C LYS A 589 -29.25 25.53 22.08
N VAL A 590 -28.36 24.61 21.82
CA VAL A 590 -27.47 24.06 22.87
C VAL A 590 -26.52 25.14 23.40
N MET A 591 -25.98 25.99 22.53
CA MET A 591 -25.13 27.11 22.92
C MET A 591 -25.88 28.06 23.89
N ASN A 592 -27.13 28.43 23.58
CA ASN A 592 -27.92 29.29 24.43
C ASN A 592 -28.23 28.64 25.80
N THR A 593 -28.51 27.32 25.81
CA THR A 593 -28.74 26.57 27.04
C THR A 593 -27.49 26.50 27.93
N CYS A 594 -26.30 26.31 27.32
CA CYS A 594 -25.04 26.31 28.06
C CYS A 594 -24.72 27.68 28.69
N VAL A 595 -25.01 28.78 28.00
CA VAL A 595 -24.81 30.16 28.51
C VAL A 595 -25.77 30.46 29.68
N GLU A 596 -27.00 29.94 29.67
CA GLU A 596 -27.95 30.09 30.77
C GLU A 596 -27.51 29.34 32.04
N ILE A 597 -26.87 28.19 31.89
CA ILE A 597 -26.29 27.40 33.00
C ILE A 597 -25.10 28.14 33.63
N GLU A 598 -24.22 28.76 32.84
CA GLU A 598 -23.08 29.53 33.34
C GLU A 598 -23.46 30.82 34.07
N ASN A 599 -24.62 31.43 33.76
CA ASN A 599 -25.12 32.66 34.39
C ASN A 599 -25.92 32.44 35.68
N GLY A 600 -25.90 31.27 36.27
CA GLY A 600 -26.36 31.03 37.65
C GLY A 600 -27.86 31.00 37.87
N SER A 601 -28.68 30.71 36.87
CA SER A 601 -30.09 30.36 37.05
C SER A 601 -30.18 28.87 37.36
N SER A 602 -29.95 28.54 38.64
CA SER A 602 -30.07 27.18 39.16
C SER A 602 -31.55 26.75 39.27
N ASN A 603 -31.78 25.49 38.85
CA ASN A 603 -32.85 24.59 39.25
C ASN A 603 -34.29 25.06 39.03
N GLU A 604 -34.84 24.49 38.01
CA GLU A 604 -36.24 24.05 37.81
C GLU A 604 -36.68 24.30 36.35
N MET A 605 -36.09 23.62 35.41
CA MET A 605 -36.67 23.59 34.04
C MET A 605 -36.40 22.26 33.32
N PHE A 606 -36.60 21.18 34.05
CA PHE A 606 -36.97 19.90 33.43
C PHE A 606 -38.44 19.70 33.74
N LEU A 607 -39.31 19.87 32.73
CA LEU A 607 -40.73 19.61 32.64
C LEU A 607 -41.60 20.86 32.38
N GLU A 608 -41.47 21.46 31.21
CA GLU A 608 -42.62 22.07 30.52
C GLU A 608 -42.56 21.65 29.06
N ILE A 609 -43.09 20.45 28.80
CA ILE A 609 -43.57 20.06 27.49
C ILE A 609 -44.89 20.79 27.32
N GLU A 610 -44.97 21.80 26.47
CA GLU A 610 -46.24 22.34 26.00
C GLU A 610 -47.03 21.20 25.35
N GLU A 611 -48.01 20.70 26.08
CA GLU A 611 -49.10 19.89 25.55
C GLU A 611 -49.96 20.80 24.65
N ASP A 612 -49.82 20.66 23.36
CA ASP A 612 -50.76 21.21 22.40
C ASP A 612 -52.01 20.33 22.43
N LYS A 613 -53.07 20.86 23.09
CA LYS A 613 -54.40 20.26 23.14
C LYS A 613 -55.07 20.41 21.78
N GLY A 614 -55.06 19.35 21.02
CA GLY A 614 -55.92 19.14 19.86
C GLY A 614 -56.87 18.00 20.11
N GLU A 615 -58.13 18.30 20.15
CA GLU A 615 -59.27 17.47 20.59
C GLU A 615 -59.41 16.13 19.86
N GLU A 616 -59.92 15.20 20.64
CA GLU A 616 -60.32 13.84 20.35
C GLU A 616 -61.22 13.67 19.14
N ASN A 617 -61.01 12.57 18.42
CA ASN A 617 -62.13 11.73 18.03
C ASN A 617 -61.72 10.25 18.09
N ILE A 618 -62.29 9.61 19.09
CA ILE A 618 -62.23 8.19 19.35
C ILE A 618 -63.08 7.49 18.30
N ASN A 619 -62.51 6.61 17.53
CA ASN A 619 -63.21 5.44 17.03
C ASN A 619 -62.34 4.20 17.20
N LYS A 620 -62.87 3.33 18.08
CA LYS A 620 -62.43 1.97 18.27
C LYS A 620 -62.63 1.19 16.96
N GLU A 621 -61.63 0.40 16.59
CA GLU A 621 -61.85 -0.98 16.14
C GLU A 621 -60.54 -1.71 15.83
N ASN A 622 -60.34 -2.78 16.54
CA ASN A 622 -59.71 -4.07 16.29
C ASN A 622 -58.18 -4.17 16.01
N PRO A 623 -57.54 -5.12 16.66
CA PRO A 623 -56.12 -5.42 16.51
C PRO A 623 -55.88 -6.16 15.19
N ILE A 624 -55.04 -5.53 14.36
CA ILE A 624 -54.49 -6.19 13.16
C ILE A 624 -53.47 -7.23 13.61
N LYS A 625 -53.84 -8.48 13.40
CA LYS A 625 -52.95 -9.64 13.50
C LYS A 625 -51.71 -9.40 12.59
N ASP A 626 -50.53 -9.45 13.19
CA ASP A 626 -49.26 -9.55 12.46
C ASP A 626 -49.34 -10.68 11.44
N LYS A 627 -49.39 -10.34 10.15
CA LYS A 627 -49.12 -11.32 9.08
C LYS A 627 -47.63 -11.60 9.11
N GLU A 628 -47.29 -12.79 9.61
CA GLU A 628 -45.95 -13.32 9.51
C GLU A 628 -45.49 -13.27 8.05
N ALA A 629 -44.40 -12.61 7.77
CA ALA A 629 -43.85 -12.53 6.42
C ALA A 629 -43.34 -13.90 6.01
N SER A 630 -43.81 -14.40 4.87
CA SER A 630 -43.40 -15.69 4.31
C SER A 630 -42.41 -15.50 3.16
N CYS A 631 -41.50 -16.47 3.01
CA CYS A 631 -40.49 -16.47 1.95
C CYS A 631 -41.15 -16.54 0.56
N PRO A 632 -40.80 -15.65 -0.38
CA PRO A 632 -41.39 -15.62 -1.71
C PRO A 632 -41.01 -16.82 -2.58
N GLU A 633 -39.94 -17.57 -2.24
CA GLU A 633 -39.52 -18.74 -3.01
C GLU A 633 -40.05 -20.06 -2.48
N CYS A 634 -40.19 -20.22 -1.16
CA CYS A 634 -40.60 -21.50 -0.59
C CYS A 634 -41.76 -21.44 0.41
N GLY A 635 -42.30 -20.25 0.67
CA GLY A 635 -43.48 -20.08 1.55
C GLY A 635 -43.22 -20.22 3.05
N HIS A 636 -42.01 -20.57 3.50
CA HIS A 636 -41.67 -20.70 4.91
C HIS A 636 -41.44 -19.34 5.59
N LYS A 637 -41.53 -19.31 6.91
CA LYS A 637 -41.27 -18.11 7.71
C LYS A 637 -39.88 -17.56 7.45
N VAL A 638 -39.76 -16.22 7.33
CA VAL A 638 -38.47 -15.51 7.20
C VAL A 638 -38.11 -14.80 8.50
N ASP A 639 -36.83 -14.83 8.82
CA ASP A 639 -36.23 -14.08 9.92
C ASP A 639 -35.68 -12.75 9.43
N HIS A 640 -35.72 -11.71 10.26
CA HIS A 640 -35.15 -10.41 9.98
C HIS A 640 -33.89 -10.23 10.83
N GLU A 641 -32.72 -10.31 10.20
CA GLU A 641 -31.43 -10.09 10.86
C GLU A 641 -30.63 -9.00 10.12
N GLY A 642 -30.13 -8.00 10.82
CA GLY A 642 -29.25 -6.98 10.27
C GLY A 642 -29.83 -6.15 9.11
N GLY A 643 -31.18 -6.04 9.00
CA GLY A 643 -31.84 -5.33 7.91
C GLY A 643 -32.12 -6.20 6.66
N CYS A 644 -31.80 -7.48 6.69
CA CYS A 644 -32.11 -8.44 5.64
C CYS A 644 -33.22 -9.41 6.06
N MET A 645 -34.07 -9.84 5.10
CA MET A 645 -34.97 -10.99 5.26
C MET A 645 -34.22 -12.26 4.86
N ILE A 646 -34.16 -13.22 5.76
CA ILE A 646 -33.45 -14.50 5.53
C ILE A 646 -34.39 -15.65 5.73
N CYS A 647 -34.51 -16.56 4.76
CA CYS A 647 -35.22 -17.80 4.90
C CYS A 647 -34.22 -18.93 5.20
N ARG A 648 -34.29 -19.49 6.42
CA ARG A 648 -33.39 -20.57 6.84
C ARG A 648 -33.71 -21.91 6.18
N ASN A 649 -34.87 -22.05 5.53
CA ASN A 649 -35.27 -23.29 4.88
C ASN A 649 -34.72 -23.45 3.45
N CYS A 650 -34.72 -22.38 2.64
CA CYS A 650 -34.25 -22.44 1.25
C CYS A 650 -33.00 -21.56 0.98
N GLY A 651 -32.51 -20.83 1.97
CA GLY A 651 -31.35 -19.93 1.82
C GLY A 651 -31.67 -18.60 1.13
N PHE A 652 -32.91 -18.28 0.84
CA PHE A 652 -33.30 -17.00 0.27
C PHE A 652 -32.92 -15.85 1.21
N SER A 653 -32.24 -14.84 0.67
CA SER A 653 -31.86 -13.64 1.40
C SER A 653 -32.11 -12.40 0.52
N LYS A 654 -32.81 -11.40 1.08
CA LYS A 654 -33.06 -10.12 0.45
C LYS A 654 -32.81 -9.00 1.46
N CYS A 655 -31.77 -8.21 1.20
CA CYS A 655 -31.49 -6.98 1.92
C CYS A 655 -32.15 -5.80 1.19
N GLY A 656 -32.83 -4.93 1.93
CA GLY A 656 -33.55 -3.77 1.40
C GLY A 656 -32.62 -2.59 1.07
#